data_3564bdc13000679f983ff7df37d0dc05
#
_entry.id   3564bdc13000679f983ff7df37d0dc05
#
_cell.length_a   1.000
_cell.length_b   1.000
_cell.length_c   1.000
_cell.angle_alpha   90.00
_cell.angle_beta   90.00
_cell.angle_gamma   90.00
#
_symmetry.space_group_name_H-M   'P 1'
#
loop_
_entity.id
_entity.type
_entity.pdbx_description
1 polymer ?
#
loop_
_entity_poly.entity_id
_entity_poly.type
_entity_poly.pdbx_seq_one_letter_code
_entity_poly.pdbx_strand_id
1 'polypeptide(L)'
;MAKGLVIVESPAKAKTIQKYLGAGYDVEASLGHIKDLPKRGLGVDVENDFATEYEVIPGKEKVVAQLRKLARTADAIYLAPDPDREGEAIAAHLAEELGSESDGGRSHKKQKKPVLRVTFNEITKKAVQEAFKHPREIDWNLVDAQQTRRILDRLVGFQVSPLLWDKVRRGLSAGRVQTVALRLIVEREREIQRFEKREYWTLDARLHAAKPPVFDARFVGLNGEKREINNEEESQQILRDLAGAAWTVAAVKKAERKRNPTPPFTTSKFQQDASRKLGMSVKRAMMVAQRLYEGVELGTEGTVGLITYMRTDSVRVGADALTEVRELIGRDYGSGFLPSEPNVYKTKAQNAQEAHEAIRPSSVLRTPEQVAHYLQDDELKVYKLIWQRFVASQMMPAVFDQTTVDIDATAKANAKYNFRVTGSVLKFEGFLKVYEESKDAKDDEDESLKHKLPPLEAGQSLKLEELKPEQHFTEPPPRFNEASLVKELEERGIGRPSTYAAIISTIVDRGYVQKTAGRGGKFHPTEIGFVVTELLVENLKDIFDFEFTARMEEDLDQVEEGKIKWTDALHEFYGKFEQDLEYAGKHMENIKRMEKATDQKCERCGSPLVLKWGKHGSFFACSTFDKKDPNSCTFTKENPINLTDLGDAEISSNNEEEFCENCGKPMVLKRGRFGTFMACTGYPECKTTRRLDSVQKKPDVPLDEKCPDCGRNLLLRNGRFGEFVSCSGYPECKYIKQNLIGLKCPKCGTGEIVEKKARRGNFFYGCNQYPKCDFTAPFKPVALTCPECESAYLMEKVTKDGTFLICPNSRTPGRGKKAKAEEKPAKKTAAKKSAKSKKAAAVEAVPAPVLVEPGSCSYTKKIAEPQVEAAETVA
;
A
#
# COMPACT_ATOMS: atom_id res chain seq x y z
N MET A 1 -18.51 33.50 -28.68
CA MET A 1 -17.07 33.32 -28.44
C MET A 1 -16.72 31.87 -28.73
N ALA A 2 -15.69 31.67 -29.50
CA ALA A 2 -15.10 30.37 -29.78
C ALA A 2 -14.76 29.66 -28.48
N LYS A 3 -15.25 28.45 -28.29
CA LYS A 3 -14.97 27.65 -27.09
C LYS A 3 -13.97 26.54 -27.40
N GLY A 4 -12.85 26.50 -26.68
CA GLY A 4 -11.93 25.36 -26.72
C GLY A 4 -12.48 24.20 -25.90
N LEU A 5 -12.39 22.96 -26.43
CA LEU A 5 -12.65 21.75 -25.67
C LEU A 5 -11.33 21.23 -25.09
N VAL A 6 -11.25 21.11 -23.78
CA VAL A 6 -10.11 20.55 -23.06
C VAL A 6 -10.47 19.17 -22.55
N ILE A 7 -9.65 18.17 -22.83
CA ILE A 7 -9.88 16.79 -22.38
C ILE A 7 -8.74 16.35 -21.48
N VAL A 8 -9.09 15.95 -20.26
CA VAL A 8 -8.19 15.41 -19.24
C VAL A 8 -8.58 13.97 -18.89
N GLU A 9 -7.76 13.26 -18.13
CA GLU A 9 -8.04 11.85 -17.80
C GLU A 9 -9.00 11.66 -16.62
N SER A 10 -9.10 12.64 -15.69
CA SER A 10 -9.90 12.46 -14.48
C SER A 10 -10.89 13.60 -14.23
N PRO A 11 -12.06 13.32 -13.61
CA PRO A 11 -13.04 14.36 -13.26
C PRO A 11 -12.52 15.36 -12.21
N ALA A 12 -11.57 14.95 -11.37
CA ALA A 12 -10.95 15.84 -10.39
C ALA A 12 -10.12 16.92 -11.10
N LYS A 13 -9.26 16.51 -12.05
CA LYS A 13 -8.50 17.43 -12.91
C LYS A 13 -9.43 18.34 -13.71
N ALA A 14 -10.48 17.78 -14.33
CA ALA A 14 -11.42 18.57 -15.11
C ALA A 14 -12.02 19.73 -14.30
N LYS A 15 -12.42 19.45 -13.06
CA LYS A 15 -12.98 20.47 -12.16
C LYS A 15 -11.96 21.56 -11.81
N THR A 16 -10.72 21.18 -11.52
CA THR A 16 -9.65 22.12 -11.15
C THR A 16 -9.26 22.99 -12.33
N ILE A 17 -9.03 22.39 -13.50
CA ILE A 17 -8.58 23.08 -14.71
C ILE A 17 -9.68 24.00 -15.26
N GLN A 18 -10.95 23.59 -15.23
CA GLN A 18 -12.10 24.44 -15.63
C GLN A 18 -12.11 25.74 -14.85
N LYS A 19 -11.83 25.69 -13.55
CA LYS A 19 -11.77 26.88 -12.69
C LYS A 19 -10.64 27.84 -13.12
N TYR A 20 -9.49 27.30 -13.55
CA TYR A 20 -8.33 28.12 -13.93
C TYR A 20 -8.43 28.73 -15.31
N LEU A 21 -9.10 28.04 -16.24
CA LEU A 21 -9.27 28.48 -17.62
C LEU A 21 -10.52 29.36 -17.83
N GLY A 22 -11.53 29.26 -16.93
CA GLY A 22 -12.75 30.08 -16.99
C GLY A 22 -13.72 29.69 -18.13
N ALA A 23 -14.58 30.65 -18.52
CA ALA A 23 -15.71 30.40 -19.43
C ALA A 23 -15.33 30.17 -20.91
N GLY A 24 -14.08 30.45 -21.31
CA GLY A 24 -13.60 30.30 -22.69
C GLY A 24 -13.35 28.85 -23.10
N TYR A 25 -13.40 27.90 -22.16
CA TYR A 25 -13.11 26.49 -22.36
C TYR A 25 -14.19 25.61 -21.73
N ASP A 26 -14.50 24.51 -22.39
CA ASP A 26 -15.26 23.40 -21.81
C ASP A 26 -14.28 22.28 -21.45
N VAL A 27 -14.20 21.90 -20.16
CA VAL A 27 -13.25 20.88 -19.68
C VAL A 27 -13.98 19.60 -19.32
N GLU A 28 -13.60 18.49 -19.95
CA GLU A 28 -14.22 17.17 -19.78
C GLU A 28 -13.19 16.09 -19.47
N ALA A 29 -13.63 14.96 -18.92
CA ALA A 29 -12.77 13.85 -18.57
C ALA A 29 -13.00 12.62 -19.45
N SER A 30 -11.92 12.02 -19.98
CA SER A 30 -11.96 10.73 -20.69
C SER A 30 -12.13 9.54 -19.73
N LEU A 31 -11.91 9.74 -18.43
CA LEU A 31 -11.87 8.70 -17.40
C LEU A 31 -10.76 7.65 -17.63
N GLY A 32 -9.58 8.09 -18.08
CA GLY A 32 -8.45 7.26 -18.48
C GLY A 32 -8.51 6.86 -19.94
N HIS A 33 -7.89 5.72 -20.32
CA HIS A 33 -7.92 5.22 -21.69
C HIS A 33 -9.34 4.99 -22.21
N ILE A 34 -9.58 5.35 -23.46
CA ILE A 34 -10.85 5.12 -24.18
C ILE A 34 -10.78 3.92 -25.12
N LYS A 35 -9.58 3.58 -25.62
CA LYS A 35 -9.29 2.41 -26.45
C LYS A 35 -8.28 1.49 -25.75
N ASP A 36 -8.35 0.21 -26.08
CA ASP A 36 -7.36 -0.81 -25.70
C ASP A 36 -7.42 -1.97 -26.70
N LEU A 37 -6.41 -2.83 -26.69
CA LEU A 37 -6.43 -4.09 -27.43
C LEU A 37 -7.60 -4.97 -26.97
N PRO A 38 -8.21 -5.79 -27.86
CA PRO A 38 -9.38 -6.58 -27.54
C PRO A 38 -9.17 -7.49 -26.34
N LYS A 39 -10.23 -7.67 -25.52
CA LYS A 39 -10.16 -8.55 -24.35
C LYS A 39 -9.98 -10.02 -24.70
N ARG A 40 -10.43 -10.43 -25.89
CA ARG A 40 -10.29 -11.78 -26.42
C ARG A 40 -9.48 -11.74 -27.70
N GLY A 41 -8.54 -12.67 -27.83
CA GLY A 41 -7.58 -12.66 -28.93
C GLY A 41 -6.33 -11.83 -28.65
N LEU A 42 -5.37 -11.92 -29.51
CA LEU A 42 -4.10 -11.23 -29.38
C LEU A 42 -4.25 -9.73 -29.69
N GLY A 43 -5.00 -9.40 -30.74
CA GLY A 43 -5.20 -8.02 -31.20
C GLY A 43 -3.93 -7.35 -31.72
N VAL A 44 -2.92 -8.15 -32.06
CA VAL A 44 -1.64 -7.76 -32.65
C VAL A 44 -1.35 -8.71 -33.79
N ASP A 45 -1.14 -8.18 -34.98
CA ASP A 45 -0.77 -8.94 -36.17
C ASP A 45 0.76 -8.95 -36.30
N VAL A 46 1.37 -10.07 -35.91
CA VAL A 46 2.83 -10.23 -35.84
C VAL A 46 3.44 -10.30 -37.24
N GLU A 47 2.70 -10.86 -38.24
CA GLU A 47 3.17 -11.00 -39.63
C GLU A 47 3.14 -9.67 -40.39
N ASN A 48 2.34 -8.70 -39.88
CA ASN A 48 2.17 -7.39 -40.49
C ASN A 48 2.72 -6.30 -39.58
N ASP A 49 4.03 -6.31 -39.29
CA ASP A 49 4.76 -5.32 -38.50
C ASP A 49 4.08 -4.96 -37.19
N PHE A 50 3.52 -5.95 -36.48
CA PHE A 50 2.82 -5.80 -35.20
C PHE A 50 1.64 -4.83 -35.24
N ALA A 51 0.96 -4.75 -36.41
CA ALA A 51 -0.24 -3.93 -36.53
C ALA A 51 -1.26 -4.24 -35.42
N THR A 52 -1.79 -3.19 -34.78
CA THR A 52 -2.65 -3.32 -33.61
C THR A 52 -4.11 -3.05 -33.97
N GLU A 53 -5.00 -3.87 -33.43
CA GLU A 53 -6.45 -3.68 -33.50
C GLU A 53 -6.96 -3.06 -32.19
N TYR A 54 -7.03 -1.73 -32.14
CA TYR A 54 -7.59 -1.04 -30.97
C TYR A 54 -9.12 -0.93 -31.07
N GLU A 55 -9.81 -1.33 -30.00
CA GLU A 55 -11.26 -1.17 -29.84
C GLU A 55 -11.61 -0.23 -28.70
N VAL A 56 -12.79 0.42 -28.76
CA VAL A 56 -13.31 1.21 -27.64
C VAL A 56 -13.56 0.29 -26.45
N ILE A 57 -12.98 0.63 -25.32
CA ILE A 57 -13.11 -0.18 -24.08
C ILE A 57 -14.60 -0.32 -23.71
N PRO A 58 -15.11 -1.56 -23.50
CA PRO A 58 -16.49 -1.77 -23.08
C PRO A 58 -16.89 -0.95 -21.85
N GLY A 59 -17.93 -0.14 -22.01
CA GLY A 59 -18.41 0.81 -20.99
C GLY A 59 -17.95 2.25 -21.19
N LYS A 60 -17.05 2.52 -22.16
CA LYS A 60 -16.58 3.87 -22.51
C LYS A 60 -17.37 4.51 -23.66
N GLU A 61 -18.25 3.79 -24.31
CA GLU A 61 -19.02 4.22 -25.48
C GLU A 61 -19.76 5.54 -25.23
N LYS A 62 -20.34 5.69 -24.02
CA LYS A 62 -21.05 6.91 -23.61
C LYS A 62 -20.13 8.10 -23.47
N VAL A 63 -18.94 7.90 -22.92
CA VAL A 63 -17.92 8.94 -22.75
C VAL A 63 -17.43 9.40 -24.13
N VAL A 64 -17.09 8.47 -25.02
CA VAL A 64 -16.65 8.76 -26.39
C VAL A 64 -17.75 9.51 -27.14
N ALA A 65 -19.01 9.08 -27.07
CA ALA A 65 -20.14 9.76 -27.70
C ALA A 65 -20.33 11.20 -27.18
N GLN A 66 -20.17 11.42 -25.85
CA GLN A 66 -20.24 12.76 -25.26
C GLN A 66 -19.08 13.65 -25.76
N LEU A 67 -17.85 13.12 -25.75
CA LEU A 67 -16.67 13.87 -26.23
C LEU A 67 -16.80 14.21 -27.73
N ARG A 68 -17.24 13.28 -28.59
CA ARG A 68 -17.52 13.55 -30.00
C ARG A 68 -18.57 14.64 -30.18
N LYS A 69 -19.64 14.66 -29.37
CA LYS A 69 -20.67 15.70 -29.40
C LYS A 69 -20.08 17.08 -29.10
N LEU A 70 -19.25 17.19 -28.06
CA LEU A 70 -18.62 18.46 -27.66
C LEU A 70 -17.55 18.89 -28.70
N ALA A 71 -16.77 17.96 -29.19
CA ALA A 71 -15.77 18.22 -30.23
C ALA A 71 -16.37 18.82 -31.51
N ARG A 72 -17.61 18.45 -31.88
CA ARG A 72 -18.31 19.04 -33.05
C ARG A 72 -18.56 20.53 -32.88
N THR A 73 -18.78 21.02 -31.68
CA THR A 73 -19.11 22.44 -31.39
C THR A 73 -17.90 23.28 -30.99
N ALA A 74 -16.78 22.64 -30.66
CA ALA A 74 -15.55 23.31 -30.27
C ALA A 74 -14.79 23.84 -31.53
N ASP A 75 -14.03 24.93 -31.38
CA ASP A 75 -13.15 25.46 -32.43
C ASP A 75 -11.77 24.82 -32.44
N ALA A 76 -11.30 24.41 -31.27
CA ALA A 76 -10.05 23.68 -31.06
C ALA A 76 -10.21 22.65 -29.96
N ILE A 77 -9.44 21.55 -30.04
CA ILE A 77 -9.40 20.49 -29.03
C ILE A 77 -8.02 20.50 -28.38
N TYR A 78 -8.00 20.60 -27.06
CA TYR A 78 -6.79 20.58 -26.26
C TYR A 78 -6.76 19.28 -25.44
N LEU A 79 -5.75 18.45 -25.67
CA LEU A 79 -5.56 17.18 -25.00
C LEU A 79 -4.58 17.40 -23.86
N ALA A 80 -5.08 17.32 -22.62
CA ALA A 80 -4.33 17.59 -21.39
C ALA A 80 -4.29 16.43 -20.37
N PRO A 81 -4.10 15.16 -20.80
CA PRO A 81 -3.69 14.07 -19.92
C PRO A 81 -2.34 14.31 -19.25
N ASP A 82 -1.90 13.40 -18.36
CA ASP A 82 -0.62 13.47 -17.65
C ASP A 82 0.58 13.59 -18.62
N PRO A 83 1.72 14.16 -18.16
CA PRO A 83 2.89 14.39 -19.01
C PRO A 83 3.77 13.15 -19.20
N ASP A 84 3.22 11.93 -19.07
CA ASP A 84 3.94 10.68 -19.28
C ASP A 84 3.48 9.97 -20.59
N ARG A 85 4.18 8.85 -20.95
CA ARG A 85 3.85 8.07 -22.14
C ARG A 85 2.43 7.50 -22.13
N GLU A 86 1.85 7.21 -20.96
CA GLU A 86 0.46 6.77 -20.85
C GLU A 86 -0.51 7.91 -21.19
N GLY A 87 -0.24 9.12 -20.73
CA GLY A 87 -1.03 10.32 -21.06
C GLY A 87 -0.92 10.68 -22.55
N GLU A 88 0.25 10.46 -23.17
CA GLU A 88 0.45 10.70 -24.60
C GLU A 88 -0.34 9.69 -25.45
N ALA A 89 -0.36 8.41 -25.06
CA ALA A 89 -1.18 7.39 -25.72
C ALA A 89 -2.69 7.67 -25.57
N ILE A 90 -3.13 8.15 -24.40
CA ILE A 90 -4.52 8.60 -24.20
C ILE A 90 -4.83 9.76 -25.16
N ALA A 91 -3.91 10.71 -25.29
CA ALA A 91 -4.06 11.85 -26.22
C ALA A 91 -4.15 11.39 -27.67
N ALA A 92 -3.28 10.46 -28.11
CA ALA A 92 -3.31 9.90 -29.47
C ALA A 92 -4.63 9.19 -29.77
N HIS A 93 -5.11 8.32 -28.88
CA HIS A 93 -6.41 7.65 -29.05
C HIS A 93 -7.59 8.63 -29.09
N LEU A 94 -7.53 9.71 -28.30
CA LEU A 94 -8.54 10.78 -28.33
C LEU A 94 -8.47 11.56 -29.65
N ALA A 95 -7.29 11.89 -30.14
CA ALA A 95 -7.11 12.59 -31.41
C ALA A 95 -7.65 11.78 -32.59
N GLU A 96 -7.39 10.46 -32.59
CA GLU A 96 -7.92 9.54 -33.61
C GLU A 96 -9.46 9.50 -33.59
N GLU A 97 -10.07 9.39 -32.41
CA GLU A 97 -11.53 9.31 -32.22
C GLU A 97 -12.28 10.60 -32.50
N LEU A 98 -11.63 11.75 -32.27
CA LEU A 98 -12.27 13.06 -32.36
C LEU A 98 -11.85 13.84 -33.62
N GLY A 99 -10.69 13.52 -34.21
CA GLY A 99 -10.16 14.15 -35.42
C GLY A 99 -10.63 13.52 -36.71
N SER A 100 -11.07 12.25 -36.72
CA SER A 100 -11.63 11.56 -37.87
C SER A 100 -13.11 11.86 -38.01
N GLU A 101 -13.50 12.89 -38.75
CA GLU A 101 -14.85 12.96 -39.28
C GLU A 101 -15.01 11.91 -40.40
N SER A 102 -15.33 10.66 -40.04
CA SER A 102 -15.91 9.67 -40.95
C SER A 102 -17.42 9.88 -41.04
N ASP A 103 -17.85 10.96 -41.63
CA ASP A 103 -19.21 11.04 -42.17
C ASP A 103 -19.13 10.59 -43.63
N GLY A 104 -19.68 9.39 -43.90
CA GLY A 104 -19.97 8.91 -45.26
C GLY A 104 -21.04 9.76 -45.93
N GLY A 105 -20.69 10.96 -46.38
CA GLY A 105 -21.64 11.85 -47.05
C GLY A 105 -20.93 13.02 -47.70
N ARG A 106 -20.93 13.02 -49.03
CA ARG A 106 -20.51 14.06 -49.95
C ARG A 106 -20.55 15.50 -49.42
N SER A 107 -19.45 16.25 -49.70
CA SER A 107 -19.40 17.70 -49.88
C SER A 107 -18.87 18.54 -48.71
N HIS A 108 -17.94 19.39 -49.12
CA HIS A 108 -17.29 20.56 -48.50
C HIS A 108 -16.05 20.28 -47.65
N LYS A 109 -14.90 20.81 -48.12
CA LYS A 109 -13.66 21.04 -47.40
C LYS A 109 -13.92 21.78 -46.09
N LYS A 110 -14.32 21.11 -45.03
CA LYS A 110 -14.25 21.66 -43.69
C LYS A 110 -12.80 21.64 -43.23
N GLN A 111 -12.25 22.77 -42.84
CA GLN A 111 -10.95 22.88 -42.20
C GLN A 111 -10.88 21.91 -41.04
N LYS A 112 -9.86 21.01 -41.03
CA LYS A 112 -9.58 20.16 -39.89
C LYS A 112 -9.37 21.05 -38.66
N LYS A 113 -10.13 20.82 -37.58
CA LYS A 113 -9.97 21.54 -36.32
C LYS A 113 -8.58 21.23 -35.74
N PRO A 114 -7.89 22.21 -35.14
CA PRO A 114 -6.62 21.96 -34.48
C PRO A 114 -6.84 21.06 -33.23
N VAL A 115 -6.09 19.97 -33.18
CA VAL A 115 -5.99 19.08 -32.03
C VAL A 115 -4.58 19.26 -31.46
N LEU A 116 -4.49 19.80 -30.25
CA LEU A 116 -3.24 20.24 -29.65
C LEU A 116 -3.02 19.55 -28.29
N ARG A 117 -1.80 19.24 -27.96
CA ARG A 117 -1.36 18.66 -26.72
C ARG A 117 -0.94 19.78 -25.73
N VAL A 118 -1.40 19.69 -24.49
CA VAL A 118 -1.00 20.59 -23.41
C VAL A 118 -0.49 19.76 -22.23
N THR A 119 0.72 20.02 -21.76
CA THR A 119 1.36 19.33 -20.66
C THR A 119 1.77 20.29 -19.55
N PHE A 120 1.65 19.87 -18.30
CA PHE A 120 2.08 20.62 -17.12
C PHE A 120 2.49 19.66 -16.00
N ASN A 121 3.55 20.02 -15.27
CA ASN A 121 4.09 19.20 -14.18
C ASN A 121 3.37 19.44 -12.85
N GLU A 122 2.57 20.51 -12.73
CA GLU A 122 1.76 20.82 -11.54
C GLU A 122 0.43 21.45 -11.92
N ILE A 123 -0.60 21.20 -11.12
CA ILE A 123 -1.94 21.74 -11.38
C ILE A 123 -2.17 22.99 -10.53
N THR A 124 -1.41 24.03 -10.85
CA THR A 124 -1.58 25.38 -10.32
C THR A 124 -2.14 26.33 -11.40
N LYS A 125 -2.76 27.43 -10.97
CA LYS A 125 -3.32 28.41 -11.92
C LYS A 125 -2.25 28.94 -12.88
N LYS A 126 -1.05 29.27 -12.34
CA LYS A 126 0.08 29.81 -13.12
C LYS A 126 0.55 28.78 -14.15
N ALA A 127 0.84 27.55 -13.73
CA ALA A 127 1.38 26.50 -14.60
C ALA A 127 0.39 26.11 -15.70
N VAL A 128 -0.90 25.94 -15.36
CA VAL A 128 -1.95 25.61 -16.34
C VAL A 128 -2.10 26.75 -17.36
N GLN A 129 -2.22 28.01 -16.92
CA GLN A 129 -2.37 29.12 -17.84
C GLN A 129 -1.16 29.33 -18.75
N GLU A 130 0.05 29.07 -18.24
CA GLU A 130 1.27 29.16 -19.04
C GLU A 130 1.35 28.03 -20.08
N ALA A 131 1.03 26.78 -19.70
CA ALA A 131 0.99 25.66 -20.62
C ALA A 131 0.02 25.87 -21.79
N PHE A 132 -1.12 26.52 -21.57
CA PHE A 132 -2.08 26.85 -22.61
C PHE A 132 -1.63 27.94 -23.58
N LYS A 133 -0.57 28.70 -23.28
CA LYS A 133 0.06 29.65 -24.23
C LYS A 133 1.01 28.94 -25.21
N HIS A 134 1.50 27.74 -24.83
CA HIS A 134 2.49 26.97 -25.59
C HIS A 134 2.01 25.53 -25.83
N PRO A 135 0.86 25.35 -26.52
CA PRO A 135 0.41 24.02 -26.89
C PRO A 135 1.33 23.42 -27.97
N ARG A 136 1.50 22.12 -27.94
CA ARG A 136 2.35 21.37 -28.89
C ARG A 136 1.55 20.33 -29.68
N GLU A 137 2.17 19.70 -30.63
CA GLU A 137 1.66 18.49 -31.27
C GLU A 137 1.84 17.27 -30.34
N ILE A 138 1.16 16.15 -30.68
CA ILE A 138 1.34 14.88 -30.02
C ILE A 138 2.75 14.37 -30.34
N ASP A 139 3.44 13.90 -29.34
CA ASP A 139 4.75 13.27 -29.46
C ASP A 139 4.57 11.78 -29.79
N TRP A 140 4.77 11.45 -31.04
CA TRP A 140 4.58 10.09 -31.53
C TRP A 140 5.62 9.11 -30.99
N ASN A 141 6.82 9.54 -30.64
CA ASN A 141 7.82 8.68 -30.03
C ASN A 141 7.36 8.17 -28.65
N LEU A 142 6.74 9.05 -27.85
CA LEU A 142 6.11 8.66 -26.58
C LEU A 142 4.94 7.70 -26.78
N VAL A 143 4.13 7.92 -27.82
CA VAL A 143 3.02 7.01 -28.20
C VAL A 143 3.57 5.64 -28.61
N ASP A 144 4.59 5.62 -29.45
CA ASP A 144 5.24 4.40 -29.94
C ASP A 144 5.88 3.61 -28.78
N ALA A 145 6.53 4.27 -27.84
CA ALA A 145 7.11 3.64 -26.66
C ALA A 145 6.03 2.98 -25.76
N GLN A 146 4.89 3.65 -25.57
CA GLN A 146 3.75 3.08 -24.84
C GLN A 146 3.12 1.90 -25.60
N GLN A 147 2.92 2.05 -26.92
CA GLN A 147 2.36 1.00 -27.78
C GLN A 147 3.27 -0.24 -27.78
N THR A 148 4.58 -0.05 -27.96
CA THR A 148 5.59 -1.13 -27.89
C THR A 148 5.48 -1.89 -26.57
N ARG A 149 5.48 -1.18 -25.46
CA ARG A 149 5.27 -1.78 -24.14
C ARG A 149 3.97 -2.57 -24.06
N ARG A 150 2.87 -1.99 -24.56
CA ARG A 150 1.55 -2.63 -24.54
C ARG A 150 1.53 -3.92 -25.36
N ILE A 151 2.19 -3.92 -26.53
CA ILE A 151 2.34 -5.09 -27.40
C ILE A 151 3.19 -6.16 -26.71
N LEU A 152 4.36 -5.82 -26.16
CA LEU A 152 5.23 -6.74 -25.43
C LEU A 152 4.49 -7.43 -24.28
N ASP A 153 3.78 -6.65 -23.44
CA ASP A 153 3.02 -7.19 -22.32
C ASP A 153 1.86 -8.08 -22.81
N ARG A 154 1.26 -7.77 -23.96
CA ARG A 154 0.22 -8.56 -24.61
C ARG A 154 0.78 -9.89 -25.15
N LEU A 155 1.87 -9.86 -25.90
CA LEU A 155 2.52 -11.05 -26.47
C LEU A 155 2.90 -12.04 -25.36
N VAL A 156 3.65 -11.59 -24.34
CA VAL A 156 4.07 -12.44 -23.23
C VAL A 156 2.87 -12.94 -22.43
N GLY A 157 1.96 -12.04 -22.06
CA GLY A 157 0.80 -12.39 -21.23
C GLY A 157 -0.14 -13.41 -21.89
N PHE A 158 -0.42 -13.26 -23.19
CA PHE A 158 -1.37 -14.10 -23.92
C PHE A 158 -0.78 -15.41 -24.42
N GLN A 159 0.52 -15.46 -24.68
CA GLN A 159 1.16 -16.66 -25.20
C GLN A 159 1.77 -17.54 -24.10
N VAL A 160 2.33 -16.95 -23.03
CA VAL A 160 2.92 -17.72 -21.92
C VAL A 160 1.88 -18.18 -20.88
N SER A 161 0.84 -17.37 -20.59
CA SER A 161 -0.16 -17.76 -19.59
C SER A 161 -0.92 -19.04 -19.94
N PRO A 162 -1.31 -19.33 -21.22
CA PRO A 162 -1.89 -20.60 -21.60
C PRO A 162 -1.01 -21.83 -21.31
N LEU A 163 0.32 -21.70 -21.45
CA LEU A 163 1.24 -22.79 -21.06
C LEU A 163 1.11 -23.12 -19.57
N LEU A 164 1.07 -22.12 -18.71
CA LEU A 164 0.83 -22.32 -17.28
C LEU A 164 -0.55 -22.94 -17.02
N TRP A 165 -1.56 -22.60 -17.83
CA TRP A 165 -2.90 -23.20 -17.68
C TRP A 165 -2.92 -24.67 -18.08
N ASP A 166 -2.17 -25.04 -19.10
CA ASP A 166 -2.02 -26.43 -19.52
C ASP A 166 -1.19 -27.24 -18.54
N LYS A 167 -0.05 -26.72 -18.11
CA LYS A 167 0.93 -27.45 -17.31
C LYS A 167 0.66 -27.44 -15.81
N VAL A 168 0.03 -26.37 -15.27
CA VAL A 168 -0.21 -26.21 -13.82
C VAL A 168 -1.68 -26.09 -13.48
N ARG A 169 -2.34 -24.93 -13.77
CA ARG A 169 -3.78 -24.72 -13.55
C ARG A 169 -4.29 -23.45 -14.25
N ARG A 170 -5.60 -23.41 -14.55
CA ARG A 170 -6.25 -22.21 -15.08
C ARG A 170 -6.21 -21.05 -14.08
N GLY A 171 -6.11 -19.82 -14.62
CA GLY A 171 -6.13 -18.57 -13.85
C GLY A 171 -4.76 -18.07 -13.38
N LEU A 172 -3.67 -18.79 -13.67
CA LEU A 172 -2.31 -18.25 -13.55
C LEU A 172 -2.02 -17.29 -14.70
N SER A 173 -1.11 -16.35 -14.47
CA SER A 173 -0.64 -15.43 -15.48
C SER A 173 0.87 -15.23 -15.39
N ALA A 174 1.52 -15.23 -16.55
CA ALA A 174 2.87 -14.73 -16.68
C ALA A 174 2.84 -13.30 -17.20
N GLY A 175 3.86 -12.54 -16.87
CA GLY A 175 4.06 -11.20 -17.40
C GLY A 175 5.52 -10.81 -17.29
N ARG A 176 6.03 -10.12 -18.29
CA ARG A 176 7.45 -9.82 -18.48
C ARG A 176 8.11 -9.30 -17.18
N VAL A 177 7.62 -8.22 -16.61
CA VAL A 177 8.24 -7.61 -15.43
C VAL A 177 7.75 -8.25 -14.09
N GLN A 178 6.47 -8.63 -14.00
CA GLN A 178 5.92 -9.20 -12.78
C GLN A 178 6.51 -10.57 -12.44
N THR A 179 6.83 -11.40 -13.43
CA THR A 179 7.47 -12.70 -13.22
C THR A 179 8.90 -12.53 -12.74
N VAL A 180 9.62 -11.55 -13.27
CA VAL A 180 10.98 -11.22 -12.84
C VAL A 180 11.00 -10.67 -11.40
N ALA A 181 10.04 -9.86 -11.02
CA ALA A 181 9.89 -9.43 -9.62
C ALA A 181 9.56 -10.61 -8.67
N LEU A 182 8.76 -11.58 -9.12
CA LEU A 182 8.52 -12.82 -8.37
C LEU A 182 9.81 -13.65 -8.26
N ARG A 183 10.60 -13.75 -9.33
CA ARG A 183 11.89 -14.44 -9.36
C ARG A 183 12.86 -13.88 -8.31
N LEU A 184 12.96 -12.55 -8.15
CA LEU A 184 13.77 -11.94 -7.08
C LEU A 184 13.39 -12.44 -5.69
N ILE A 185 12.08 -12.52 -5.41
CA ILE A 185 11.59 -12.99 -4.11
C ILE A 185 11.89 -14.47 -3.90
N VAL A 186 11.70 -15.30 -4.94
CA VAL A 186 11.98 -16.75 -4.90
C VAL A 186 13.47 -17.03 -4.74
N GLU A 187 14.33 -16.32 -5.48
CA GLU A 187 15.78 -16.48 -5.37
C GLU A 187 16.27 -16.07 -3.96
N ARG A 188 15.75 -14.95 -3.40
CA ARG A 188 16.04 -14.54 -2.03
C ARG A 188 15.61 -15.60 -1.01
N GLU A 189 14.47 -16.23 -1.19
CA GLU A 189 14.03 -17.31 -0.30
C GLU A 189 14.94 -18.53 -0.39
N ARG A 190 15.41 -18.88 -1.60
CA ARG A 190 16.41 -19.94 -1.80
C ARG A 190 17.76 -19.62 -1.17
N GLU A 191 18.19 -18.35 -1.24
CA GLU A 191 19.39 -17.88 -0.53
C GLU A 191 19.25 -18.08 0.98
N ILE A 192 18.10 -17.74 1.54
CA ILE A 192 17.80 -17.90 2.97
C ILE A 192 17.78 -19.37 3.35
N GLN A 193 17.18 -20.24 2.53
CA GLN A 193 17.11 -21.69 2.79
C GLN A 193 18.47 -22.39 2.71
N ARG A 194 19.39 -21.91 1.86
CA ARG A 194 20.75 -22.45 1.71
C ARG A 194 21.75 -21.83 2.67
N PHE A 195 21.34 -20.83 3.42
CA PHE A 195 22.23 -20.07 4.28
C PHE A 195 22.69 -20.93 5.47
N GLU A 196 23.99 -21.05 5.62
CA GLU A 196 24.64 -21.70 6.76
C GLU A 196 25.04 -20.63 7.79
N LYS A 197 24.52 -20.79 8.98
CA LYS A 197 24.86 -19.89 10.10
C LYS A 197 26.31 -20.17 10.52
N ARG A 198 27.13 -19.13 10.60
CA ARG A 198 28.49 -19.18 11.12
C ARG A 198 28.54 -18.43 12.44
N GLU A 199 29.18 -19.06 13.43
CA GLU A 199 29.44 -18.47 14.72
C GLU A 199 30.53 -17.40 14.59
N TYR A 200 30.37 -16.31 15.29
CA TYR A 200 31.41 -15.33 15.55
C TYR A 200 31.17 -14.67 16.92
N TRP A 201 32.20 -14.11 17.49
CA TRP A 201 32.12 -13.45 18.80
C TRP A 201 32.50 -11.99 18.68
N THR A 202 31.89 -11.16 19.47
CA THR A 202 32.32 -9.80 19.73
C THR A 202 32.80 -9.69 21.17
N LEU A 203 33.80 -8.84 21.40
CA LEU A 203 34.33 -8.58 22.72
C LEU A 203 34.34 -7.07 22.93
N ASP A 204 33.50 -6.59 23.84
CA ASP A 204 33.42 -5.20 24.23
C ASP A 204 34.05 -5.02 25.62
N ALA A 205 34.93 -4.02 25.74
CA ALA A 205 35.57 -3.63 27.01
C ALA A 205 34.90 -2.36 27.55
N ARG A 206 34.33 -2.45 28.72
CA ARG A 206 33.82 -1.29 29.48
C ARG A 206 34.93 -0.61 30.23
N LEU A 207 35.19 0.64 29.90
CA LEU A 207 36.38 1.38 30.31
C LEU A 207 36.02 2.69 31.02
N HIS A 208 36.79 2.98 32.06
CA HIS A 208 36.76 4.26 32.76
C HIS A 208 37.98 5.11 32.36
N ALA A 209 37.69 6.34 32.02
CA ALA A 209 38.70 7.39 31.92
C ALA A 209 38.79 8.20 33.22
N ALA A 210 39.68 9.16 33.31
CA ALA A 210 39.81 10.09 34.45
C ALA A 210 38.53 10.92 34.67
N LYS A 211 37.71 11.13 33.62
CA LYS A 211 36.46 11.87 33.67
C LYS A 211 35.32 11.02 33.07
N PRO A 212 34.08 11.14 33.61
CA PRO A 212 32.91 10.47 33.03
C PRO A 212 32.59 10.99 31.61
N PRO A 213 31.81 10.28 30.79
CA PRO A 213 31.14 8.99 31.10
C PRO A 213 32.04 7.75 30.91
N VAL A 214 31.59 6.61 31.45
CA VAL A 214 32.10 5.28 31.10
C VAL A 214 31.71 4.98 29.66
N PHE A 215 32.54 4.21 28.93
CA PHE A 215 32.29 3.89 27.54
C PHE A 215 32.71 2.46 27.21
N ASP A 216 32.08 1.88 26.20
CA ASP A 216 32.40 0.54 25.72
C ASP A 216 33.29 0.65 24.45
N ALA A 217 34.41 -0.08 24.40
CA ALA A 217 35.30 -0.16 23.25
C ALA A 217 35.30 -1.59 22.72
N ARG A 218 35.20 -1.75 21.41
CA ARG A 218 35.11 -3.05 20.74
C ARG A 218 36.50 -3.54 20.31
N PHE A 219 36.75 -4.82 20.51
CA PHE A 219 37.91 -5.50 19.99
C PHE A 219 37.95 -5.47 18.46
N VAL A 220 39.10 -5.12 17.88
CA VAL A 220 39.30 -5.01 16.43
C VAL A 220 40.48 -5.80 15.90
N GLY A 221 41.41 -6.20 16.75
CA GLY A 221 42.57 -6.92 16.29
C GLY A 221 43.66 -7.16 17.32
N LEU A 222 44.75 -7.75 16.88
CA LEU A 222 45.91 -8.11 17.68
C LEU A 222 47.21 -7.56 17.00
N ASN A 223 48.04 -6.87 17.73
CA ASN A 223 49.34 -6.30 17.27
C ASN A 223 49.22 -5.41 16.01
N GLY A 224 48.07 -4.72 15.85
CA GLY A 224 47.79 -3.86 14.71
C GLY A 224 47.12 -4.56 13.51
N GLU A 225 46.99 -5.87 13.53
CA GLU A 225 46.29 -6.64 12.49
C GLU A 225 44.85 -6.90 12.89
N LYS A 226 43.92 -6.73 11.92
CA LYS A 226 42.52 -7.01 12.13
C LYS A 226 42.32 -8.52 12.39
N ARG A 227 41.63 -8.85 13.45
CA ARG A 227 41.32 -10.26 13.81
C ARG A 227 39.86 -10.37 14.23
N GLU A 228 39.17 -11.38 13.71
CA GLU A 228 37.82 -11.78 14.12
C GLU A 228 37.93 -12.95 15.13
N ILE A 229 36.94 -13.06 16.01
CA ILE A 229 36.84 -14.14 16.99
C ILE A 229 35.80 -15.14 16.46
N ASN A 230 36.21 -16.35 16.09
CA ASN A 230 35.35 -17.26 15.35
C ASN A 230 34.65 -18.31 16.23
N ASN A 231 35.09 -18.49 17.47
CA ASN A 231 34.53 -19.50 18.40
C ASN A 231 34.75 -19.09 19.85
N GLU A 232 34.10 -19.86 20.75
CA GLU A 232 34.18 -19.65 22.20
C GLU A 232 35.61 -19.83 22.74
N GLU A 233 36.37 -20.82 22.22
CA GLU A 233 37.74 -21.10 22.70
C GLU A 233 38.65 -19.90 22.46
N GLU A 234 38.61 -19.26 21.28
CA GLU A 234 39.36 -18.04 20.98
C GLU A 234 38.95 -16.90 21.90
N SER A 235 37.64 -16.74 22.12
CA SER A 235 37.10 -15.72 23.02
C SER A 235 37.61 -15.87 24.43
N GLN A 236 37.56 -17.12 24.98
CA GLN A 236 38.05 -17.43 26.32
C GLN A 236 39.59 -17.30 26.43
N GLN A 237 40.34 -17.59 25.36
CA GLN A 237 41.79 -17.37 25.35
C GLN A 237 42.09 -15.87 25.44
N ILE A 238 41.43 -15.01 24.63
CA ILE A 238 41.60 -13.58 24.68
C ILE A 238 41.25 -13.02 26.08
N LEU A 239 40.18 -13.52 26.70
CA LEU A 239 39.80 -13.08 28.07
C LEU A 239 40.92 -13.42 29.09
N ARG A 240 41.53 -14.63 29.00
CA ARG A 240 42.65 -15.02 29.88
C ARG A 240 43.88 -14.14 29.66
N ASP A 241 44.20 -13.82 28.42
CA ASP A 241 45.35 -12.97 28.04
C ASP A 241 45.15 -11.55 28.52
N LEU A 242 43.92 -11.03 28.51
CA LEU A 242 43.55 -9.70 28.97
C LEU A 242 43.44 -9.61 30.50
N ALA A 243 43.50 -10.72 31.24
CA ALA A 243 43.45 -10.68 32.67
C ALA A 243 44.68 -9.94 33.27
N GLY A 244 44.44 -8.73 33.80
CA GLY A 244 45.48 -7.85 34.31
C GLY A 244 46.28 -7.10 33.25
N ALA A 245 45.79 -6.98 32.03
CA ALA A 245 46.36 -6.17 30.98
C ALA A 245 46.36 -4.68 31.33
N ALA A 246 47.37 -3.98 30.88
CA ALA A 246 47.43 -2.51 31.01
C ALA A 246 46.70 -1.86 29.83
N TRP A 247 45.72 -1.03 30.15
CA TRP A 247 44.88 -0.34 29.15
C TRP A 247 45.36 1.09 28.93
N THR A 248 45.71 1.42 27.68
CA THR A 248 46.22 2.76 27.33
C THR A 248 45.58 3.25 26.02
N VAL A 249 45.31 4.51 25.94
CA VAL A 249 44.88 5.18 24.70
C VAL A 249 46.03 5.24 23.73
N ALA A 250 45.98 4.51 22.65
CA ALA A 250 47.01 4.46 21.63
C ALA A 250 46.96 5.71 20.73
N ALA A 251 45.79 6.09 20.28
CA ALA A 251 45.57 7.24 19.42
C ALA A 251 44.15 7.82 19.57
N VAL A 252 44.07 9.14 19.38
CA VAL A 252 42.78 9.85 19.34
C VAL A 252 42.73 10.64 18.02
N LYS A 253 41.78 10.29 17.15
CA LYS A 253 41.56 10.95 15.87
C LYS A 253 40.24 11.73 15.93
N LYS A 254 40.33 13.05 15.76
CA LYS A 254 39.18 13.93 15.68
C LYS A 254 38.96 14.37 14.25
N ALA A 255 37.74 14.23 13.76
CA ALA A 255 37.38 14.63 12.41
C ALA A 255 35.97 15.25 12.40
N GLU A 256 35.78 16.24 11.58
CA GLU A 256 34.46 16.78 11.30
C GLU A 256 33.83 15.98 10.14
N ARG A 257 32.69 15.33 10.39
CA ARG A 257 31.95 14.57 9.38
C ARG A 257 30.72 15.36 8.97
N LYS A 258 30.60 15.65 7.69
CA LYS A 258 29.43 16.29 7.11
C LYS A 258 28.48 15.21 6.56
N ARG A 259 27.21 15.32 6.90
CA ARG A 259 26.12 14.54 6.28
C ARG A 259 25.33 15.47 5.38
N ASN A 260 25.41 15.23 4.07
CA ASN A 260 24.72 16.05 3.07
C ASN A 260 23.22 15.74 3.04
N PRO A 261 22.38 16.74 2.74
CA PRO A 261 20.97 16.52 2.50
C PRO A 261 20.76 15.66 1.25
N THR A 262 19.72 14.88 1.28
CA THR A 262 19.36 13.98 0.19
C THR A 262 18.45 14.70 -0.83
N PRO A 263 18.42 14.26 -2.12
CA PRO A 263 17.63 14.89 -3.17
C PRO A 263 16.14 14.94 -2.82
N PRO A 264 15.34 15.81 -3.46
CA PRO A 264 13.88 15.68 -3.47
C PRO A 264 13.46 14.30 -3.96
N PHE A 265 12.21 13.91 -3.72
CA PHE A 265 11.76 12.57 -4.06
C PHE A 265 11.68 12.32 -5.56
N THR A 266 12.22 11.17 -5.98
CA THR A 266 11.74 10.41 -7.13
C THR A 266 10.59 9.51 -6.70
N THR A 267 9.85 8.92 -7.64
CA THR A 267 8.76 7.98 -7.33
C THR A 267 9.22 6.82 -6.45
N SER A 268 10.35 6.20 -6.80
CA SER A 268 10.88 5.04 -6.06
C SER A 268 11.25 5.41 -4.62
N LYS A 269 11.96 6.52 -4.42
CA LYS A 269 12.35 6.99 -3.09
C LYS A 269 11.13 7.42 -2.25
N PHE A 270 10.13 8.06 -2.87
CA PHE A 270 8.87 8.36 -2.23
C PHE A 270 8.14 7.09 -1.77
N GLN A 271 8.05 6.08 -2.63
CA GLN A 271 7.42 4.79 -2.31
C GLN A 271 8.13 4.08 -1.15
N GLN A 272 9.47 4.07 -1.16
CA GLN A 272 10.29 3.49 -0.10
C GLN A 272 10.04 4.18 1.24
N ASP A 273 10.10 5.51 1.30
CA ASP A 273 9.93 6.26 2.54
C ASP A 273 8.48 6.26 3.04
N ALA A 274 7.48 6.31 2.15
CA ALA A 274 6.09 6.15 2.51
C ALA A 274 5.82 4.77 3.14
N SER A 275 6.45 3.71 2.63
CA SER A 275 6.34 2.36 3.20
C SER A 275 7.03 2.28 4.56
N ARG A 276 8.25 2.81 4.71
CA ARG A 276 9.03 2.73 5.94
C ARG A 276 8.50 3.64 7.05
N LYS A 277 8.29 4.94 6.73
CA LYS A 277 7.90 5.96 7.74
C LYS A 277 6.41 5.95 8.05
N LEU A 278 5.56 5.76 7.03
CA LEU A 278 4.12 5.85 7.19
C LEU A 278 3.42 4.49 7.28
N GLY A 279 4.15 3.39 6.99
CA GLY A 279 3.57 2.04 6.96
C GLY A 279 2.54 1.85 5.84
N MET A 280 2.59 2.67 4.81
CA MET A 280 1.67 2.60 3.67
C MET A 280 2.16 1.58 2.65
N SER A 281 1.23 0.85 2.01
CA SER A 281 1.59 0.10 0.81
C SER A 281 1.91 1.05 -0.33
N VAL A 282 2.81 0.62 -1.23
CA VAL A 282 3.20 1.39 -2.43
C VAL A 282 1.98 1.82 -3.23
N LYS A 283 1.01 0.93 -3.43
CA LYS A 283 -0.28 1.23 -4.10
C LYS A 283 -1.05 2.35 -3.40
N ARG A 284 -1.14 2.31 -2.06
CA ARG A 284 -1.85 3.34 -1.28
C ARG A 284 -1.13 4.68 -1.32
N ALA A 285 0.19 4.68 -1.19
CA ALA A 285 1.01 5.88 -1.28
C ALA A 285 0.82 6.59 -2.63
N MET A 286 0.89 5.85 -3.75
CA MET A 286 0.66 6.41 -5.08
C MET A 286 -0.76 6.91 -5.29
N MET A 287 -1.77 6.22 -4.75
CA MET A 287 -3.17 6.69 -4.82
C MET A 287 -3.37 8.01 -4.05
N VAL A 288 -2.71 8.17 -2.91
CA VAL A 288 -2.77 9.41 -2.12
C VAL A 288 -2.02 10.54 -2.84
N ALA A 289 -0.81 10.26 -3.36
CA ALA A 289 -0.05 11.22 -4.15
C ALA A 289 -0.83 11.71 -5.38
N GLN A 290 -1.51 10.80 -6.10
CA GLN A 290 -2.37 11.17 -7.23
C GLN A 290 -3.46 12.17 -6.83
N ARG A 291 -4.10 12.00 -5.68
CA ARG A 291 -5.11 12.95 -5.18
C ARG A 291 -4.52 14.31 -4.84
N LEU A 292 -3.33 14.33 -4.21
CA LEU A 292 -2.64 15.58 -3.90
C LEU A 292 -2.23 16.34 -5.17
N TYR A 293 -1.84 15.61 -6.23
CA TYR A 293 -1.54 16.20 -7.53
C TYR A 293 -2.78 16.73 -8.25
N GLU A 294 -3.86 15.92 -8.34
CA GLU A 294 -5.08 16.28 -9.07
C GLU A 294 -5.83 17.46 -8.45
N GLY A 295 -5.67 17.67 -7.16
CA GLY A 295 -6.19 18.81 -6.42
C GLY A 295 -7.06 18.46 -5.23
N VAL A 296 -6.87 19.25 -4.19
CA VAL A 296 -7.62 19.23 -2.93
C VAL A 296 -8.34 20.56 -2.75
N GLU A 297 -9.55 20.53 -2.19
CA GLU A 297 -10.33 21.75 -1.91
C GLU A 297 -9.76 22.47 -0.69
N LEU A 298 -9.22 23.68 -0.89
CA LEU A 298 -8.62 24.54 0.14
C LEU A 298 -9.52 25.71 0.53
N GLY A 299 -10.80 25.49 0.72
CA GLY A 299 -11.75 26.52 1.15
C GLY A 299 -11.87 27.65 0.14
N THR A 300 -11.46 28.88 0.51
CA THR A 300 -11.56 30.08 -0.34
C THR A 300 -10.64 30.04 -1.57
N GLU A 301 -9.51 29.32 -1.48
CA GLU A 301 -8.63 29.10 -2.64
C GLU A 301 -9.27 28.15 -3.67
N GLY A 302 -10.23 27.31 -3.22
CA GLY A 302 -10.86 26.24 -3.98
C GLY A 302 -9.92 25.08 -4.23
N THR A 303 -10.16 24.32 -5.32
CA THR A 303 -9.38 23.11 -5.60
C THR A 303 -8.01 23.48 -6.16
N VAL A 304 -6.92 22.97 -5.55
CA VAL A 304 -5.53 23.25 -5.91
C VAL A 304 -4.73 21.95 -5.86
N GLY A 305 -3.87 21.72 -6.87
CA GLY A 305 -2.87 20.66 -6.82
C GLY A 305 -1.77 21.01 -5.82
N LEU A 306 -1.52 20.12 -4.86
CA LEU A 306 -0.59 20.40 -3.75
C LEU A 306 0.84 19.92 -4.01
N ILE A 307 1.03 19.00 -4.95
CA ILE A 307 2.35 18.48 -5.32
C ILE A 307 2.52 18.48 -6.84
N THR A 308 3.78 18.38 -7.28
CA THR A 308 4.15 18.11 -8.67
C THR A 308 3.76 16.69 -9.08
N TYR A 309 3.85 16.39 -10.36
CA TYR A 309 3.57 15.06 -10.91
C TYR A 309 4.40 13.98 -10.23
N MET A 310 3.74 12.94 -9.71
CA MET A 310 4.35 11.98 -8.79
C MET A 310 4.98 10.76 -9.49
N ARG A 311 4.88 10.63 -10.81
CA ARG A 311 5.56 9.58 -11.57
C ARG A 311 6.76 10.18 -12.28
N THR A 312 7.88 10.20 -11.58
CA THR A 312 9.14 10.81 -12.08
C THR A 312 10.35 10.10 -11.49
N ASP A 313 11.39 9.99 -12.24
CA ASP A 313 12.74 9.60 -11.84
C ASP A 313 13.69 10.79 -11.75
N SER A 314 13.23 11.99 -12.10
CA SER A 314 13.96 13.22 -12.04
C SER A 314 14.10 13.75 -10.61
N VAL A 315 15.26 14.32 -10.31
CA VAL A 315 15.53 15.10 -9.07
C VAL A 315 15.65 16.59 -9.35
N ARG A 316 15.32 17.04 -10.57
CA ARG A 316 15.40 18.45 -10.97
C ARG A 316 14.30 19.27 -10.28
N VAL A 317 14.60 20.52 -9.98
CA VAL A 317 13.68 21.49 -9.37
C VAL A 317 13.67 22.78 -10.20
N GLY A 318 12.48 23.29 -10.47
CA GLY A 318 12.31 24.55 -11.19
C GLY A 318 12.86 25.76 -10.41
N ALA A 319 13.31 26.77 -11.13
CA ALA A 319 13.95 27.97 -10.55
C ALA A 319 13.04 28.73 -9.57
N ASP A 320 11.73 28.85 -9.91
CA ASP A 320 10.76 29.53 -9.03
C ASP A 320 10.63 28.80 -7.69
N ALA A 321 10.58 27.45 -7.70
CA ALA A 321 10.45 26.65 -6.49
C ALA A 321 11.74 26.69 -5.64
N LEU A 322 12.92 26.77 -6.29
CA LEU A 322 14.20 26.97 -5.59
C LEU A 322 14.22 28.34 -4.88
N THR A 323 13.74 29.41 -5.53
CA THR A 323 13.66 30.72 -4.91
C THR A 323 12.74 30.72 -3.71
N GLU A 324 11.51 30.17 -3.86
CA GLU A 324 10.51 30.14 -2.79
C GLU A 324 10.98 29.34 -1.57
N VAL A 325 11.62 28.17 -1.77
CA VAL A 325 12.09 27.34 -0.65
C VAL A 325 13.28 27.99 0.06
N ARG A 326 14.15 28.66 -0.66
CA ARG A 326 15.30 29.37 -0.06
C ARG A 326 14.85 30.58 0.78
N GLU A 327 13.84 31.31 0.33
CA GLU A 327 13.21 32.39 1.11
C GLU A 327 12.57 31.83 2.40
N LEU A 328 11.85 30.71 2.30
CA LEU A 328 11.26 30.03 3.46
C LEU A 328 12.35 29.61 4.46
N ILE A 329 13.44 28.97 4.00
CA ILE A 329 14.52 28.52 4.87
C ILE A 329 15.15 29.72 5.58
N GLY A 330 15.45 30.80 4.86
CA GLY A 330 16.03 32.00 5.44
C GLY A 330 15.15 32.64 6.49
N ARG A 331 13.84 32.70 6.25
CA ARG A 331 12.84 33.30 7.15
C ARG A 331 12.57 32.44 8.40
N ASP A 332 12.32 31.13 8.22
CA ASP A 332 11.77 30.29 9.28
C ASP A 332 12.84 29.54 10.07
N TYR A 333 14.01 29.28 9.46
CA TYR A 333 15.14 28.56 10.09
C TYR A 333 16.38 29.44 10.30
N GLY A 334 16.46 30.56 9.59
CA GLY A 334 17.58 31.51 9.68
C GLY A 334 18.69 31.26 8.63
N SER A 335 19.50 32.31 8.39
CA SER A 335 20.54 32.32 7.37
C SER A 335 21.63 31.24 7.55
N GLY A 336 21.88 30.77 8.78
CA GLY A 336 22.81 29.69 9.06
C GLY A 336 22.42 28.32 8.51
N PHE A 337 21.14 28.10 8.20
CA PHE A 337 20.63 26.87 7.58
C PHE A 337 20.57 26.93 6.05
N LEU A 338 20.81 28.09 5.46
CA LEU A 338 20.72 28.33 4.02
C LEU A 338 22.12 28.27 3.37
N PRO A 339 22.38 27.34 2.43
CA PRO A 339 23.62 27.33 1.64
C PRO A 339 23.74 28.60 0.79
N SER A 340 24.94 29.03 0.48
CA SER A 340 25.19 30.19 -0.40
C SER A 340 24.58 29.98 -1.78
N GLU A 341 24.75 28.79 -2.35
CA GLU A 341 24.22 28.36 -3.63
C GLU A 341 23.10 27.30 -3.42
N PRO A 342 22.12 27.19 -4.35
CA PRO A 342 21.16 26.09 -4.31
C PRO A 342 21.83 24.72 -4.40
N ASN A 343 21.36 23.76 -3.62
CA ASN A 343 21.81 22.39 -3.76
C ASN A 343 21.30 21.80 -5.08
N VAL A 344 22.18 21.47 -6.00
CA VAL A 344 21.87 20.87 -7.30
C VAL A 344 22.17 19.37 -7.25
N TYR A 345 21.21 18.57 -7.63
CA TYR A 345 21.32 17.11 -7.68
C TYR A 345 21.37 16.63 -9.12
N LYS A 346 22.22 15.65 -9.38
CA LYS A 346 22.27 14.98 -10.68
C LYS A 346 21.51 13.68 -10.62
N THR A 347 20.69 13.41 -11.62
CA THR A 347 20.01 12.13 -11.79
C THR A 347 21.04 11.06 -12.14
N LYS A 348 20.99 9.90 -11.51
CA LYS A 348 21.91 8.79 -11.79
C LYS A 348 21.55 8.05 -13.09
N ALA A 349 20.30 8.09 -13.51
CA ALA A 349 19.84 7.49 -14.75
C ALA A 349 20.37 8.30 -15.94
N GLN A 350 21.09 7.66 -16.85
CA GLN A 350 21.62 8.29 -18.07
C GLN A 350 20.50 8.82 -18.97
N ASN A 351 19.29 8.28 -18.84
CA ASN A 351 18.13 8.54 -19.68
C ASN A 351 16.95 9.11 -18.85
N ALA A 352 17.24 9.89 -17.77
CA ALA A 352 16.17 10.57 -17.05
C ALA A 352 15.46 11.55 -17.98
N GLN A 353 14.13 11.43 -18.08
CA GLN A 353 13.32 12.37 -18.85
C GLN A 353 13.56 13.80 -18.34
N GLU A 354 14.38 14.57 -19.05
CA GLU A 354 14.83 15.92 -18.64
C GLU A 354 13.66 16.91 -18.44
N ALA A 355 12.49 16.58 -18.99
CA ALA A 355 11.29 17.42 -18.92
C ALA A 355 10.57 17.38 -17.56
N HIS A 356 10.81 16.34 -16.74
CA HIS A 356 10.10 16.17 -15.47
C HIS A 356 10.84 16.83 -14.30
N GLU A 357 10.06 17.29 -13.31
CA GLU A 357 10.56 17.73 -12.02
C GLU A 357 10.46 16.62 -10.97
N ALA A 358 11.24 16.76 -9.88
CA ALA A 358 11.10 15.94 -8.68
C ALA A 358 9.73 16.10 -8.02
N ILE A 359 9.33 15.15 -7.20
CA ILE A 359 8.11 15.26 -6.37
C ILE A 359 8.37 16.29 -5.27
N ARG A 360 7.67 17.40 -5.33
CA ARG A 360 7.75 18.52 -4.39
C ARG A 360 6.37 19.17 -4.15
N PRO A 361 6.20 19.97 -3.11
CA PRO A 361 5.03 20.83 -2.99
C PRO A 361 4.93 21.80 -4.20
N SER A 362 3.74 22.08 -4.66
CA SER A 362 3.49 23.11 -5.69
C SER A 362 3.82 24.53 -5.16
N SER A 363 3.74 24.75 -3.85
CA SER A 363 4.29 25.89 -3.12
C SER A 363 4.64 25.48 -1.70
N VAL A 364 5.86 25.81 -1.26
CA VAL A 364 6.32 25.52 0.10
C VAL A 364 5.68 26.43 1.14
N LEU A 365 5.10 27.54 0.72
CA LEU A 365 4.38 28.47 1.61
C LEU A 365 3.10 27.85 2.17
N ARG A 366 2.56 26.79 1.54
CA ARG A 366 1.47 25.98 2.11
C ARG A 366 2.06 24.96 3.04
N THR A 367 2.40 25.34 4.28
CA THR A 367 2.97 24.43 5.25
C THR A 367 1.99 23.32 5.63
N PRO A 368 2.47 22.14 6.06
CA PRO A 368 1.60 21.06 6.50
C PRO A 368 0.57 21.46 7.56
N GLU A 369 0.93 22.38 8.44
CA GLU A 369 0.07 22.91 9.51
C GLU A 369 -1.08 23.76 8.93
N GLN A 370 -0.82 24.57 7.92
CA GLN A 370 -1.83 25.41 7.28
C GLN A 370 -2.86 24.60 6.50
N VAL A 371 -2.44 23.52 5.83
CA VAL A 371 -3.34 22.69 5.02
C VAL A 371 -3.98 21.53 5.81
N ALA A 372 -3.57 21.30 7.06
CA ALA A 372 -3.98 20.13 7.86
C ALA A 372 -5.50 19.96 7.95
N HIS A 373 -6.25 21.02 8.09
CA HIS A 373 -7.71 20.97 8.27
C HIS A 373 -8.48 20.68 6.97
N TYR A 374 -7.82 20.76 5.80
CA TYR A 374 -8.40 20.42 4.51
C TYR A 374 -8.09 18.99 4.07
N LEU A 375 -7.05 18.39 4.64
CA LEU A 375 -6.53 17.08 4.25
C LEU A 375 -7.07 15.94 5.13
N GLN A 376 -7.23 14.76 4.54
CA GLN A 376 -7.42 13.54 5.31
C GLN A 376 -6.10 13.10 5.95
N ASP A 377 -6.16 12.28 6.99
CA ASP A 377 -4.96 11.84 7.75
C ASP A 377 -3.83 11.31 6.85
N ASP A 378 -4.16 10.47 5.86
CA ASP A 378 -3.15 9.93 4.93
C ASP A 378 -2.61 10.98 3.98
N GLU A 379 -3.47 11.89 3.50
CA GLU A 379 -3.09 13.00 2.61
C GLU A 379 -2.15 13.96 3.34
N LEU A 380 -2.44 14.28 4.60
CA LEU A 380 -1.57 15.12 5.42
C LEU A 380 -0.21 14.47 5.68
N LYS A 381 -0.19 13.17 6.02
CA LYS A 381 1.07 12.43 6.25
C LYS A 381 1.95 12.41 5.02
N VAL A 382 1.37 12.11 3.84
CA VAL A 382 2.11 12.09 2.56
C VAL A 382 2.56 13.49 2.18
N TYR A 383 1.70 14.49 2.29
CA TYR A 383 2.07 15.89 2.00
C TYR A 383 3.21 16.37 2.90
N LYS A 384 3.13 16.11 4.22
CA LYS A 384 4.18 16.46 5.19
C LYS A 384 5.50 15.78 4.84
N LEU A 385 5.47 14.50 4.46
CA LEU A 385 6.66 13.75 4.06
C LEU A 385 7.35 14.39 2.85
N ILE A 386 6.58 14.75 1.81
CA ILE A 386 7.06 15.39 0.58
C ILE A 386 7.59 16.79 0.88
N TRP A 387 6.86 17.59 1.65
CA TRP A 387 7.24 18.94 2.04
C TRP A 387 8.55 18.98 2.81
N GLN A 388 8.65 18.15 3.84
CA GLN A 388 9.84 18.06 4.68
C GLN A 388 11.07 17.62 3.88
N ARG A 389 10.93 16.64 2.99
CA ARG A 389 12.02 16.17 2.14
C ARG A 389 12.51 17.26 1.20
N PHE A 390 11.60 17.99 0.59
CA PHE A 390 11.92 19.08 -0.33
C PHE A 390 12.64 20.22 0.38
N VAL A 391 12.10 20.72 1.50
CA VAL A 391 12.75 21.77 2.28
C VAL A 391 14.15 21.34 2.74
N ALA A 392 14.26 20.15 3.33
CA ALA A 392 15.51 19.59 3.79
C ALA A 392 16.56 19.47 2.67
N SER A 393 16.15 19.17 1.43
CA SER A 393 17.04 19.06 0.29
C SER A 393 17.79 20.36 -0.02
N GLN A 394 17.24 21.50 0.33
CA GLN A 394 17.81 22.82 0.07
C GLN A 394 18.48 23.46 1.30
N MET A 395 18.64 22.69 2.40
CA MET A 395 19.31 23.16 3.62
C MET A 395 20.80 22.78 3.66
N MET A 396 21.51 23.40 4.61
CA MET A 396 22.91 23.09 4.91
C MET A 396 23.09 21.65 5.39
N PRO A 397 24.24 21.00 5.13
CA PRO A 397 24.59 19.70 5.69
C PRO A 397 24.54 19.70 7.22
N ALA A 398 24.21 18.57 7.81
CA ALA A 398 24.45 18.32 9.24
C ALA A 398 25.93 18.06 9.47
N VAL A 399 26.46 18.59 10.59
CA VAL A 399 27.87 18.49 10.93
C VAL A 399 28.01 17.75 12.25
N PHE A 400 28.86 16.74 12.26
CA PHE A 400 29.17 15.92 13.43
C PHE A 400 30.67 16.04 13.75
N ASP A 401 31.00 16.27 15.02
CA ASP A 401 32.34 16.07 15.53
C ASP A 401 32.50 14.58 15.89
N GLN A 402 33.28 13.85 15.08
CA GLN A 402 33.55 12.43 15.25
C GLN A 402 34.90 12.25 15.91
N THR A 403 34.93 11.50 17.02
CA THR A 403 36.14 11.12 17.73
C THR A 403 36.30 9.60 17.66
N THR A 404 37.34 9.13 17.02
CA THR A 404 37.74 7.72 17.00
C THR A 404 38.94 7.54 17.94
N VAL A 405 38.83 6.62 18.87
CA VAL A 405 39.85 6.30 19.86
C VAL A 405 40.31 4.86 19.64
N ASP A 406 41.61 4.73 19.35
CA ASP A 406 42.28 3.43 19.33
C ASP A 406 42.89 3.18 20.72
N ILE A 407 42.67 1.99 21.28
CA ILE A 407 43.05 1.64 22.64
C ILE A 407 43.84 0.32 22.58
N ASP A 408 45.00 0.29 23.24
CA ASP A 408 45.84 -0.89 23.37
C ASP A 408 45.64 -1.49 24.80
N ALA A 409 45.23 -2.76 24.85
CA ALA A 409 45.32 -3.56 26.06
C ALA A 409 46.59 -4.43 25.94
N THR A 410 47.63 -4.08 26.67
CA THR A 410 48.91 -4.79 26.65
C THR A 410 48.89 -5.91 27.67
N ALA A 411 48.94 -7.16 27.18
CA ALA A 411 49.05 -8.37 27.98
C ALA A 411 50.43 -8.63 28.51
N LYS A 412 50.60 -9.56 29.48
CA LYS A 412 51.86 -9.92 30.12
C LYS A 412 52.98 -10.34 29.15
N ALA A 413 52.61 -10.87 27.97
CA ALA A 413 53.58 -11.28 26.93
C ALA A 413 53.89 -10.17 25.91
N ASN A 414 53.64 -8.90 26.20
CA ASN A 414 53.69 -7.75 25.31
C ASN A 414 52.79 -7.82 24.08
N ALA A 415 51.87 -8.73 24.03
CA ALA A 415 50.87 -8.76 22.99
C ALA A 415 49.88 -7.61 23.18
N LYS A 416 49.59 -6.87 22.11
CA LYS A 416 48.72 -5.71 22.12
C LYS A 416 47.36 -6.08 21.51
N TYR A 417 46.36 -6.18 22.33
CA TYR A 417 44.98 -6.33 21.91
C TYR A 417 44.39 -4.97 21.60
N ASN A 418 43.98 -4.77 20.36
CA ASN A 418 43.52 -3.48 19.88
C ASN A 418 42.03 -3.39 20.01
N PHE A 419 41.58 -2.33 20.68
CA PHE A 419 40.18 -1.98 20.82
C PHE A 419 39.92 -0.63 20.16
N ARG A 420 38.73 -0.42 19.69
CA ARG A 420 38.31 0.85 19.07
C ARG A 420 36.93 1.25 19.57
N VAL A 421 36.78 2.56 19.79
CA VAL A 421 35.47 3.17 20.01
C VAL A 421 35.38 4.44 19.14
N THR A 422 34.22 4.65 18.58
CA THR A 422 33.90 5.86 17.81
C THR A 422 32.70 6.54 18.45
N GLY A 423 32.83 7.79 18.85
CA GLY A 423 31.78 8.65 19.31
C GLY A 423 31.53 9.80 18.34
N SER A 424 30.31 10.22 18.21
CA SER A 424 29.91 11.36 17.41
C SER A 424 29.00 12.29 18.19
N VAL A 425 29.27 13.58 18.11
CA VAL A 425 28.44 14.62 18.70
C VAL A 425 27.94 15.53 17.58
N LEU A 426 26.61 15.71 17.53
CA LEU A 426 25.99 16.62 16.59
C LEU A 426 26.40 18.06 16.93
N LYS A 427 27.18 18.69 16.04
CA LYS A 427 27.66 20.07 16.16
C LYS A 427 26.68 21.06 15.55
N PHE A 428 26.10 20.69 14.42
CA PHE A 428 25.10 21.48 13.71
C PHE A 428 24.06 20.59 13.07
N GLU A 429 22.80 20.86 13.37
CA GLU A 429 21.69 20.03 12.91
C GLU A 429 21.50 20.03 11.39
N GLY A 430 21.72 21.18 10.74
CA GLY A 430 21.49 21.32 9.32
C GLY A 430 20.09 20.83 8.91
N PHE A 431 20.00 20.10 7.81
CA PHE A 431 18.75 19.55 7.28
C PHE A 431 18.03 18.57 8.21
N LEU A 432 18.76 17.95 9.16
CA LEU A 432 18.16 17.02 10.13
C LEU A 432 17.11 17.68 11.03
N LYS A 433 17.13 19.01 11.14
CA LYS A 433 16.09 19.77 11.85
C LYS A 433 14.70 19.60 11.24
N VAL A 434 14.62 19.31 9.93
CA VAL A 434 13.36 19.18 9.19
C VAL A 434 13.07 17.73 8.82
N TYR A 435 14.09 16.98 8.44
CA TYR A 435 13.92 15.65 7.87
C TYR A 435 15.09 14.71 8.17
N GLU A 436 14.76 13.53 8.63
CA GLU A 436 15.69 12.42 8.78
C GLU A 436 15.29 11.28 7.83
N GLU A 437 16.24 10.77 7.04
CA GLU A 437 15.99 9.65 6.13
C GLU A 437 15.76 8.35 6.89
N SER A 438 14.84 7.52 6.40
CA SER A 438 14.65 6.18 6.96
C SER A 438 15.77 5.27 6.46
N LYS A 439 16.43 4.56 7.39
CA LYS A 439 17.49 3.60 7.08
C LYS A 439 16.94 2.19 6.85
N ASP A 440 17.63 1.39 6.04
CA ASP A 440 17.44 -0.05 6.00
C ASP A 440 18.13 -0.69 7.21
N ALA A 441 17.63 -1.87 7.65
CA ALA A 441 18.14 -2.58 8.83
C ALA A 441 19.63 -2.98 8.75
N LYS A 442 20.27 -2.84 7.59
CA LYS A 442 21.71 -3.06 7.38
C LYS A 442 22.58 -1.80 7.51
N ASP A 443 21.96 -0.62 7.59
CA ASP A 443 22.69 0.66 7.69
C ASP A 443 23.00 1.03 9.17
N ASP A 444 23.10 0.04 10.05
CA ASP A 444 23.41 0.19 11.48
C ASP A 444 24.86 0.65 11.77
N GLU A 445 25.66 0.96 10.74
CA GLU A 445 26.99 1.59 10.94
C GLU A 445 26.93 2.92 11.71
N ASP A 446 25.76 3.48 11.95
CA ASP A 446 25.56 4.75 12.64
C ASP A 446 25.15 4.63 14.14
N GLU A 447 25.17 3.44 14.77
CA GLU A 447 25.05 3.36 16.24
C GLU A 447 26.17 4.13 16.95
N SER A 448 27.35 4.24 16.31
CA SER A 448 28.44 5.09 16.79
C SER A 448 28.07 6.58 16.97
N LEU A 449 26.97 7.03 16.33
CA LEU A 449 26.49 8.42 16.42
C LEU A 449 25.83 8.75 17.75
N LYS A 450 25.61 7.78 18.64
CA LYS A 450 24.89 7.98 19.91
C LYS A 450 25.81 8.04 21.14
N HIS A 451 27.10 7.70 21.00
CA HIS A 451 28.00 7.61 22.15
C HIS A 451 28.80 8.91 22.35
N LYS A 452 28.52 9.60 23.45
CA LYS A 452 29.34 10.72 23.91
C LYS A 452 30.54 10.16 24.68
N LEU A 453 31.74 10.35 24.11
CA LEU A 453 32.97 9.94 24.77
C LEU A 453 33.46 10.99 25.78
N PRO A 454 34.12 10.56 26.88
CA PRO A 454 34.82 11.50 27.74
C PRO A 454 36.01 12.14 26.99
N PRO A 455 36.55 13.24 27.49
CA PRO A 455 37.83 13.79 26.94
C PRO A 455 38.94 12.77 27.19
N LEU A 456 39.57 12.31 26.08
CA LEU A 456 40.65 11.33 26.05
C LEU A 456 41.88 11.90 25.33
N GLU A 457 43.07 11.53 25.82
CA GLU A 457 44.34 11.92 25.25
C GLU A 457 45.22 10.68 24.99
N ALA A 458 46.07 10.73 23.95
CA ALA A 458 47.00 9.64 23.66
C ALA A 458 47.99 9.43 24.84
N GLY A 459 48.25 8.18 25.17
CA GLY A 459 49.05 7.78 26.33
C GLY A 459 48.31 7.73 27.66
N GLN A 460 47.02 8.14 27.72
CA GLN A 460 46.24 8.11 28.92
C GLN A 460 45.95 6.66 29.34
N SER A 461 46.17 6.35 30.63
CA SER A 461 45.79 5.07 31.23
C SER A 461 44.26 5.01 31.46
N LEU A 462 43.68 3.85 31.17
CA LEU A 462 42.27 3.54 31.36
C LEU A 462 42.13 2.42 32.39
N LYS A 463 41.01 2.41 33.10
CA LYS A 463 40.66 1.34 34.06
C LYS A 463 39.60 0.48 33.44
N LEU A 464 39.90 -0.81 33.29
CA LEU A 464 38.88 -1.82 32.90
C LEU A 464 37.89 -2.01 34.04
N GLU A 465 36.60 -1.96 33.71
CA GLU A 465 35.49 -2.33 34.59
C GLU A 465 35.07 -3.77 34.31
N GLU A 466 34.78 -4.08 33.04
CA GLU A 466 34.23 -5.36 32.60
C GLU A 466 34.62 -5.67 31.16
N LEU A 467 34.85 -6.96 30.87
CA LEU A 467 34.91 -7.49 29.50
C LEU A 467 33.62 -8.25 29.20
N LYS A 468 32.98 -7.93 28.06
CA LYS A 468 31.71 -8.52 27.64
C LYS A 468 31.93 -9.33 26.35
N PRO A 469 32.13 -10.65 26.47
CA PRO A 469 32.09 -11.53 25.29
C PRO A 469 30.65 -11.79 24.94
N GLU A 470 30.29 -11.60 23.66
CA GLU A 470 28.96 -11.93 23.17
C GLU A 470 29.06 -12.86 21.96
N GLN A 471 28.33 -13.97 22.02
CA GLN A 471 28.19 -14.92 20.92
C GLN A 471 27.16 -14.42 19.91
N HIS A 472 27.52 -14.47 18.64
CA HIS A 472 26.66 -14.13 17.52
C HIS A 472 26.69 -15.21 16.47
N PHE A 473 25.65 -15.25 15.68
CA PHE A 473 25.59 -16.06 14.47
C PHE A 473 25.27 -15.16 13.28
N THR A 474 25.93 -15.40 12.14
CA THR A 474 25.58 -14.68 10.92
C THR A 474 24.12 -14.94 10.58
N GLU A 475 23.41 -13.90 10.13
CA GLU A 475 22.02 -13.96 9.74
C GLU A 475 21.88 -14.07 8.22
N PRO A 476 20.86 -14.79 7.72
CA PRO A 476 20.59 -14.82 6.29
C PRO A 476 20.20 -13.43 5.77
N PRO A 477 20.32 -13.20 4.46
CA PRO A 477 19.86 -11.93 3.89
C PRO A 477 18.36 -11.72 4.20
N PRO A 478 17.93 -10.51 4.56
CA PRO A 478 16.54 -10.25 4.92
C PRO A 478 15.62 -10.44 3.71
N ARG A 479 14.42 -10.99 3.96
CA ARG A 479 13.36 -11.05 2.96
C ARG A 479 12.95 -9.66 2.51
N PHE A 480 12.57 -9.54 1.24
CA PHE A 480 12.05 -8.28 0.71
C PHE A 480 10.75 -7.85 1.39
N ASN A 481 10.62 -6.56 1.63
CA ASN A 481 9.37 -5.86 1.86
C ASN A 481 9.05 -4.97 0.64
N GLU A 482 7.94 -4.22 0.66
CA GLU A 482 7.61 -3.36 -0.49
C GLU A 482 8.70 -2.32 -0.79
N ALA A 483 9.29 -1.72 0.25
CA ALA A 483 10.34 -0.70 0.07
C ALA A 483 11.63 -1.29 -0.51
N SER A 484 12.11 -2.40 0.06
CA SER A 484 13.34 -3.03 -0.41
C SER A 484 13.18 -3.69 -1.78
N LEU A 485 11.98 -4.18 -2.12
CA LEU A 485 11.70 -4.69 -3.47
C LEU A 485 11.68 -3.57 -4.50
N VAL A 486 11.06 -2.41 -4.20
CA VAL A 486 11.11 -1.23 -5.10
C VAL A 486 12.55 -0.78 -5.31
N LYS A 487 13.36 -0.75 -4.23
CA LYS A 487 14.78 -0.40 -4.31
C LYS A 487 15.55 -1.35 -5.23
N GLU A 488 15.38 -2.65 -5.06
CA GLU A 488 16.04 -3.68 -5.87
C GLU A 488 15.65 -3.61 -7.35
N LEU A 489 14.34 -3.40 -7.64
CA LEU A 489 13.85 -3.22 -9.00
C LEU A 489 14.45 -1.96 -9.67
N GLU A 490 14.51 -0.84 -8.94
CA GLU A 490 15.13 0.41 -9.41
C GLU A 490 16.62 0.23 -9.70
N GLU A 491 17.38 -0.38 -8.77
CA GLU A 491 18.82 -0.59 -8.89
C GLU A 491 19.19 -1.51 -10.06
N ARG A 492 18.31 -2.45 -10.41
CA ARG A 492 18.46 -3.34 -11.58
C ARG A 492 17.86 -2.78 -12.87
N GLY A 493 17.27 -1.60 -12.86
CA GLY A 493 16.61 -1.03 -14.04
C GLY A 493 15.32 -1.73 -14.48
N ILE A 494 14.72 -2.56 -13.60
CA ILE A 494 13.52 -3.37 -13.88
C ILE A 494 12.26 -2.59 -13.52
N GLY A 495 11.44 -2.28 -14.53
CA GLY A 495 10.25 -1.44 -14.37
C GLY A 495 10.59 0.06 -14.37
N ARG A 496 9.54 0.88 -14.23
CA ARG A 496 9.63 2.35 -14.27
C ARG A 496 8.68 2.95 -13.21
N PRO A 497 8.76 4.26 -12.91
CA PRO A 497 7.91 4.94 -11.92
C PRO A 497 6.41 4.62 -12.03
N SER A 498 5.91 4.44 -13.23
CA SER A 498 4.50 4.09 -13.49
C SER A 498 4.13 2.64 -13.13
N THR A 499 5.09 1.71 -13.03
CA THR A 499 4.83 0.27 -12.96
C THR A 499 5.12 -0.40 -11.62
N TYR A 500 5.99 0.13 -10.76
CA TYR A 500 6.37 -0.52 -9.48
C TYR A 500 5.17 -0.93 -8.64
N ALA A 501 4.20 -0.02 -8.45
CA ALA A 501 3.00 -0.31 -7.66
C ALA A 501 2.12 -1.40 -8.28
N ALA A 502 2.02 -1.44 -9.60
CA ALA A 502 1.25 -2.44 -10.33
C ALA A 502 1.91 -3.82 -10.27
N ILE A 503 3.23 -3.90 -10.44
CA ILE A 503 4.03 -5.12 -10.35
C ILE A 503 3.81 -5.78 -8.98
N ILE A 504 4.05 -5.05 -7.89
CA ILE A 504 3.92 -5.55 -6.52
C ILE A 504 2.49 -5.99 -6.23
N SER A 505 1.50 -5.17 -6.62
CA SER A 505 0.09 -5.52 -6.41
C SER A 505 -0.27 -6.81 -7.16
N THR A 506 0.21 -6.98 -8.38
CA THR A 506 -0.14 -8.14 -9.22
C THR A 506 0.38 -9.44 -8.64
N ILE A 507 1.64 -9.52 -8.18
CA ILE A 507 2.19 -10.74 -7.60
C ILE A 507 1.48 -11.14 -6.30
N VAL A 508 1.01 -10.17 -5.52
CA VAL A 508 0.20 -10.40 -4.30
C VAL A 508 -1.23 -10.83 -4.66
N ASP A 509 -1.90 -10.09 -5.56
CA ASP A 509 -3.30 -10.35 -5.96
C ASP A 509 -3.44 -11.72 -6.67
N ARG A 510 -2.40 -12.18 -7.36
CA ARG A 510 -2.32 -13.51 -7.98
C ARG A 510 -2.01 -14.63 -6.98
N GLY A 511 -1.63 -14.28 -5.75
CA GLY A 511 -1.29 -15.24 -4.72
C GLY A 511 0.05 -15.95 -4.96
N TYR A 512 0.96 -15.36 -5.73
CA TYR A 512 2.31 -15.88 -5.92
C TYR A 512 3.20 -15.61 -4.71
N VAL A 513 2.90 -14.54 -3.99
CA VAL A 513 3.54 -14.17 -2.73
C VAL A 513 2.49 -13.87 -1.66
N GLN A 514 2.86 -14.10 -0.42
CA GLN A 514 2.12 -13.66 0.76
C GLN A 514 2.92 -12.58 1.46
N LYS A 515 2.23 -11.65 2.10
CA LYS A 515 2.84 -10.58 2.88
C LYS A 515 2.49 -10.78 4.35
N THR A 516 3.50 -10.76 5.24
CA THR A 516 3.26 -10.82 6.68
C THR A 516 2.44 -9.62 7.15
N ALA A 517 1.63 -9.81 8.18
CA ALA A 517 0.84 -8.74 8.78
C ALA A 517 1.75 -7.70 9.48
N GLY A 518 1.26 -6.46 9.57
CA GLY A 518 1.94 -5.39 10.28
C GLY A 518 2.75 -4.44 9.40
N ARG A 519 3.37 -3.44 10.08
CA ARG A 519 4.18 -2.40 9.43
C ARG A 519 5.47 -3.01 8.87
N GLY A 520 5.77 -2.75 7.60
CA GLY A 520 6.97 -3.30 6.95
C GLY A 520 6.88 -4.80 6.62
N GLY A 521 5.67 -5.36 6.50
CA GLY A 521 5.44 -6.77 6.22
C GLY A 521 6.30 -7.31 5.08
N LYS A 522 6.93 -8.47 5.32
CA LYS A 522 7.87 -9.14 4.42
C LYS A 522 7.14 -10.05 3.44
N PHE A 523 7.68 -10.21 2.24
CA PHE A 523 7.16 -11.12 1.22
C PHE A 523 7.72 -12.52 1.41
N HIS A 524 6.81 -13.51 1.32
CA HIS A 524 7.11 -14.92 1.28
C HIS A 524 6.55 -15.50 -0.02
N PRO A 525 7.34 -16.17 -0.85
CA PRO A 525 6.81 -16.84 -2.03
C PRO A 525 5.91 -17.98 -1.58
N THR A 526 4.80 -18.18 -2.27
CA THR A 526 3.94 -19.34 -2.07
C THR A 526 4.47 -20.53 -2.87
N GLU A 527 4.01 -21.75 -2.59
CA GLU A 527 4.37 -22.93 -3.37
C GLU A 527 4.07 -22.71 -4.88
N ILE A 528 2.94 -22.10 -5.20
CA ILE A 528 2.62 -21.76 -6.59
C ILE A 528 3.57 -20.70 -7.16
N GLY A 529 4.09 -19.80 -6.33
CA GLY A 529 5.10 -18.82 -6.72
C GLY A 529 6.41 -19.51 -7.10
N PHE A 530 6.87 -20.49 -6.31
CA PHE A 530 8.05 -21.31 -6.64
C PHE A 530 7.86 -22.05 -7.95
N VAL A 531 6.77 -22.81 -8.09
CA VAL A 531 6.48 -23.62 -9.30
C VAL A 531 6.40 -22.76 -10.55
N VAL A 532 5.70 -21.65 -10.51
CA VAL A 532 5.58 -20.74 -11.65
C VAL A 532 6.95 -20.17 -12.04
N THR A 533 7.76 -19.77 -11.06
CA THR A 533 9.10 -19.25 -11.31
C THR A 533 10.01 -20.31 -11.92
N GLU A 534 10.03 -21.52 -11.36
CA GLU A 534 10.86 -22.63 -11.88
C GLU A 534 10.51 -22.96 -13.32
N LEU A 535 9.24 -23.24 -13.61
CA LEU A 535 8.79 -23.57 -14.94
C LEU A 535 9.12 -22.48 -15.97
N LEU A 536 8.93 -21.22 -15.62
CA LEU A 536 9.17 -20.11 -16.54
C LEU A 536 10.67 -19.84 -16.73
N VAL A 537 11.46 -19.84 -15.66
CA VAL A 537 12.91 -19.58 -15.73
C VAL A 537 13.66 -20.73 -16.41
N GLU A 538 13.24 -21.98 -16.24
CA GLU A 538 13.89 -23.12 -16.90
C GLU A 538 13.59 -23.22 -18.39
N ASN A 539 12.37 -22.85 -18.80
CA ASN A 539 11.92 -23.04 -20.18
C ASN A 539 11.89 -21.77 -21.03
N LEU A 540 11.95 -20.59 -20.42
CA LEU A 540 11.93 -19.26 -21.05
C LEU A 540 13.02 -18.41 -20.42
N LYS A 541 14.26 -18.87 -20.41
CA LYS A 541 15.37 -18.31 -19.63
C LYS A 541 15.62 -16.84 -19.93
N ASP A 542 15.63 -16.50 -21.19
CA ASP A 542 16.00 -15.17 -21.66
C ASP A 542 14.92 -14.13 -21.33
N ILE A 543 13.64 -14.48 -21.53
CA ILE A 543 12.50 -13.58 -21.33
C ILE A 543 12.34 -13.15 -19.87
N PHE A 544 12.68 -14.04 -18.93
CA PHE A 544 12.57 -13.78 -17.48
C PHE A 544 13.94 -13.58 -16.81
N ASP A 545 14.95 -13.24 -17.63
CA ASP A 545 16.25 -12.81 -17.15
C ASP A 545 16.22 -11.35 -16.68
N PHE A 546 17.04 -11.02 -15.66
CA PHE A 546 17.10 -9.68 -15.08
C PHE A 546 17.69 -8.66 -16.05
N GLU A 547 18.82 -8.99 -16.67
CA GLU A 547 19.53 -8.10 -17.57
C GLU A 547 18.74 -7.90 -18.88
N PHE A 548 18.12 -8.96 -19.39
CA PHE A 548 17.24 -8.87 -20.54
C PHE A 548 16.05 -7.95 -20.27
N THR A 549 15.39 -8.11 -19.10
CA THR A 549 14.26 -7.25 -18.73
C THR A 549 14.66 -5.78 -18.57
N ALA A 550 15.83 -5.51 -17.98
CA ALA A 550 16.37 -4.17 -17.86
C ALA A 550 16.66 -3.54 -19.21
N ARG A 551 17.32 -4.29 -20.11
CA ARG A 551 17.63 -3.86 -21.48
C ARG A 551 16.36 -3.53 -22.28
N MET A 552 15.32 -4.37 -22.19
CA MET A 552 14.03 -4.07 -22.84
C MET A 552 13.36 -2.78 -22.32
N GLU A 553 13.54 -2.45 -21.02
CA GLU A 553 13.07 -1.16 -20.49
C GLU A 553 13.92 0.01 -21.01
N GLU A 554 15.18 -0.21 -21.27
CA GLU A 554 16.11 0.75 -21.88
C GLU A 554 15.81 0.95 -23.37
N ASP A 555 15.50 -0.12 -24.09
CA ASP A 555 15.06 -0.04 -25.51
C ASP A 555 13.76 0.76 -25.63
N LEU A 556 12.81 0.58 -24.70
CA LEU A 556 11.60 1.40 -24.67
C LEU A 556 11.90 2.89 -24.41
N ASP A 557 12.91 3.22 -23.61
CA ASP A 557 13.35 4.61 -23.42
C ASP A 557 14.05 5.13 -24.69
N GLN A 558 14.79 4.30 -25.43
CA GLN A 558 15.39 4.68 -26.71
C GLN A 558 14.33 4.88 -27.83
N VAL A 559 13.23 4.12 -27.81
CA VAL A 559 12.06 4.38 -28.68
C VAL A 559 11.45 5.73 -28.33
N GLU A 560 11.28 6.04 -27.06
CA GLU A 560 10.76 7.33 -26.58
C GLU A 560 11.63 8.51 -27.03
N GLU A 561 12.94 8.34 -27.06
CA GLU A 561 13.91 9.33 -27.55
C GLU A 561 14.01 9.37 -29.10
N GLY A 562 13.30 8.49 -29.81
CA GLY A 562 13.36 8.38 -31.28
C GLY A 562 14.67 7.82 -31.82
N LYS A 563 15.49 7.16 -30.99
CA LYS A 563 16.78 6.58 -31.40
C LYS A 563 16.63 5.25 -32.13
N ILE A 564 15.63 4.46 -31.78
CA ILE A 564 15.29 3.20 -32.45
C ILE A 564 13.81 3.20 -32.84
N LYS A 565 13.48 2.48 -33.91
CA LYS A 565 12.08 2.29 -34.30
C LYS A 565 11.43 1.23 -33.43
N TRP A 566 10.20 1.49 -33.01
CA TRP A 566 9.42 0.58 -32.19
C TRP A 566 9.22 -0.82 -32.81
N THR A 567 9.08 -0.90 -34.16
CA THR A 567 8.98 -2.18 -34.90
C THR A 567 10.26 -2.99 -34.81
N ASP A 568 11.43 -2.34 -34.93
CA ASP A 568 12.72 -3.02 -34.87
C ASP A 568 12.94 -3.65 -33.46
N ALA A 569 12.59 -2.94 -32.40
CA ALA A 569 12.64 -3.46 -31.03
C ALA A 569 11.70 -4.68 -30.85
N LEU A 570 10.52 -4.66 -31.48
CA LEU A 570 9.58 -5.79 -31.40
C LEU A 570 10.05 -6.99 -32.23
N HIS A 571 10.62 -6.79 -33.41
CA HIS A 571 11.17 -7.88 -34.23
C HIS A 571 12.34 -8.58 -33.52
N GLU A 572 13.27 -7.81 -32.91
CA GLU A 572 14.38 -8.37 -32.15
C GLU A 572 13.87 -9.23 -30.98
N PHE A 573 12.88 -8.73 -30.25
CA PHE A 573 12.25 -9.46 -29.18
C PHE A 573 11.53 -10.72 -29.65
N TYR A 574 10.66 -10.59 -30.69
CA TYR A 574 9.71 -11.65 -31.05
C TYR A 574 10.40 -12.85 -31.70
N GLY A 575 11.41 -12.66 -32.50
CA GLY A 575 12.12 -13.76 -33.17
C GLY A 575 12.73 -14.77 -32.19
N LYS A 576 13.23 -14.28 -31.02
CA LYS A 576 13.75 -15.14 -29.95
C LYS A 576 12.62 -15.69 -29.08
N PHE A 577 11.65 -14.87 -28.77
CA PHE A 577 10.50 -15.25 -27.95
C PHE A 577 9.69 -16.41 -28.56
N GLU A 578 9.49 -16.41 -29.87
CA GLU A 578 8.76 -17.48 -30.58
C GLU A 578 9.48 -18.82 -30.45
N GLN A 579 10.81 -18.86 -30.64
CA GLN A 579 11.62 -20.06 -30.47
C GLN A 579 11.56 -20.61 -29.05
N ASP A 580 11.70 -19.73 -28.03
CA ASP A 580 11.59 -20.08 -26.64
C ASP A 580 10.20 -20.60 -26.27
N LEU A 581 9.16 -20.02 -26.86
CA LEU A 581 7.76 -20.42 -26.64
C LEU A 581 7.49 -21.82 -27.22
N GLU A 582 8.00 -22.10 -28.41
CA GLU A 582 7.90 -23.42 -29.04
C GLU A 582 8.66 -24.49 -28.23
N TYR A 583 9.87 -24.15 -27.76
CA TYR A 583 10.65 -25.02 -26.86
C TYR A 583 9.89 -25.30 -25.57
N ALA A 584 9.38 -24.26 -24.91
CA ALA A 584 8.63 -24.39 -23.67
C ALA A 584 7.36 -25.24 -23.85
N GLY A 585 6.65 -25.08 -24.95
CA GLY A 585 5.46 -25.88 -25.28
C GLY A 585 5.74 -27.38 -25.27
N LYS A 586 6.92 -27.78 -25.81
CA LYS A 586 7.36 -29.19 -25.97
C LYS A 586 7.97 -29.72 -24.66
N HIS A 587 8.78 -28.95 -23.97
CA HIS A 587 9.65 -29.46 -22.89
C HIS A 587 9.17 -29.10 -21.47
N MET A 588 8.32 -28.10 -21.29
CA MET A 588 7.83 -27.69 -19.97
C MET A 588 7.09 -28.83 -19.26
N GLU A 589 7.53 -29.15 -18.04
CA GLU A 589 6.97 -30.21 -17.22
C GLU A 589 5.47 -30.00 -16.92
N ASN A 590 4.71 -31.09 -16.97
CA ASN A 590 3.28 -31.05 -16.66
C ASN A 590 2.99 -31.36 -15.20
N ILE A 591 2.97 -30.32 -14.37
CA ILE A 591 2.77 -30.42 -12.92
C ILE A 591 1.39 -31.01 -12.54
N LYS A 592 0.34 -30.82 -13.37
CA LYS A 592 -0.98 -31.42 -13.11
C LYS A 592 -0.96 -32.94 -13.11
N ARG A 593 -0.06 -33.54 -13.89
CA ARG A 593 0.06 -34.99 -14.04
C ARG A 593 1.21 -35.56 -13.22
N MET A 594 1.94 -34.71 -12.51
CA MET A 594 3.07 -35.13 -11.69
C MET A 594 2.59 -35.98 -10.52
N GLU A 595 3.14 -37.18 -10.41
CA GLU A 595 3.02 -38.07 -9.27
C GLU A 595 4.42 -38.40 -8.80
N LYS A 596 4.85 -37.79 -7.69
CA LYS A 596 6.14 -38.12 -7.06
C LYS A 596 5.93 -39.16 -5.98
N ALA A 597 6.58 -40.32 -6.09
CA ALA A 597 6.62 -41.30 -5.03
C ALA A 597 7.28 -40.69 -3.78
N THR A 598 6.77 -41.04 -2.60
CA THR A 598 7.29 -40.58 -1.32
C THR A 598 7.52 -41.77 -0.39
N ASP A 599 8.38 -41.60 0.60
CA ASP A 599 8.65 -42.64 1.63
C ASP A 599 7.52 -42.75 2.67
N GLN A 600 6.50 -41.88 2.59
CA GLN A 600 5.39 -41.89 3.54
C GLN A 600 4.37 -42.96 3.17
N LYS A 601 3.83 -43.63 4.20
CA LYS A 601 2.80 -44.68 4.05
C LYS A 601 1.40 -44.10 4.38
N CYS A 602 0.41 -44.60 3.67
CA CYS A 602 -0.99 -44.26 3.89
C CYS A 602 -1.48 -44.78 5.25
N GLU A 603 -2.00 -43.93 6.07
CA GLU A 603 -2.51 -44.23 7.41
C GLU A 603 -3.77 -45.17 7.37
N ARG A 604 -4.44 -45.30 6.22
CA ARG A 604 -5.63 -46.13 6.06
C ARG A 604 -5.32 -47.57 5.54
N CYS A 605 -4.44 -47.67 4.56
CA CYS A 605 -4.19 -48.95 3.87
C CYS A 605 -2.73 -49.40 3.81
N GLY A 606 -1.80 -48.59 4.38
CA GLY A 606 -0.37 -48.95 4.41
C GLY A 606 0.38 -48.76 3.08
N SER A 607 -0.30 -48.49 1.97
CA SER A 607 0.31 -48.28 0.66
C SER A 607 1.13 -46.99 0.62
N PRO A 608 2.11 -46.85 -0.27
CA PRO A 608 2.88 -45.61 -0.41
C PRO A 608 1.98 -44.39 -0.70
N LEU A 609 2.37 -43.23 -0.16
CA LEU A 609 1.77 -41.97 -0.55
C LEU A 609 2.52 -41.36 -1.75
N VAL A 610 1.79 -40.78 -2.67
CA VAL A 610 2.33 -40.03 -3.80
C VAL A 610 1.99 -38.54 -3.64
N LEU A 611 2.97 -37.70 -3.92
CA LEU A 611 2.76 -36.25 -3.95
C LEU A 611 2.07 -35.89 -5.27
N LYS A 612 0.90 -35.28 -5.17
CA LYS A 612 0.08 -34.79 -6.30
C LYS A 612 -0.17 -33.30 -6.18
N TRP A 613 -0.43 -32.67 -7.32
CA TRP A 613 -0.76 -31.24 -7.37
C TRP A 613 -2.26 -31.04 -7.45
N GLY A 614 -2.83 -30.25 -6.56
CA GLY A 614 -4.24 -29.92 -6.47
C GLY A 614 -4.57 -28.44 -6.67
N LYS A 615 -5.84 -28.09 -6.51
CA LYS A 615 -6.32 -26.71 -6.63
C LYS A 615 -5.67 -25.73 -5.63
N HIS A 616 -5.27 -26.23 -4.47
CA HIS A 616 -4.76 -25.44 -3.35
C HIS A 616 -3.25 -25.62 -3.09
N GLY A 617 -2.53 -26.33 -3.94
CA GLY A 617 -1.12 -26.66 -3.83
C GLY A 617 -0.88 -28.16 -3.85
N SER A 618 0.34 -28.60 -3.51
CA SER A 618 0.67 -30.02 -3.41
C SER A 618 0.01 -30.68 -2.19
N PHE A 619 -0.29 -31.95 -2.34
CA PHE A 619 -0.86 -32.80 -1.27
C PHE A 619 -0.43 -34.25 -1.47
N PHE A 620 -0.38 -34.99 -0.38
CA PHE A 620 -0.16 -36.42 -0.44
C PHE A 620 -1.46 -37.17 -0.67
N ALA A 621 -1.46 -38.12 -1.60
CA ALA A 621 -2.58 -39.00 -1.89
C ALA A 621 -2.12 -40.45 -1.85
N CYS A 622 -3.02 -41.36 -1.48
CA CYS A 622 -2.68 -42.78 -1.54
C CYS A 622 -2.45 -43.23 -2.99
N SER A 623 -1.36 -44.00 -3.23
CA SER A 623 -1.02 -44.51 -4.57
C SER A 623 -2.08 -45.45 -5.14
N THR A 624 -2.88 -46.11 -4.29
CA THR A 624 -3.96 -47.01 -4.70
C THR A 624 -5.27 -46.31 -5.05
N PHE A 625 -5.32 -44.96 -5.03
CA PHE A 625 -6.52 -44.21 -5.42
C PHE A 625 -6.78 -44.32 -6.90
N ASP A 626 -7.92 -44.95 -7.25
CA ASP A 626 -8.45 -44.97 -8.59
C ASP A 626 -9.86 -44.35 -8.60
N LYS A 627 -10.05 -43.32 -9.39
CA LYS A 627 -11.35 -42.61 -9.53
C LYS A 627 -12.45 -43.52 -10.08
N LYS A 628 -12.09 -44.60 -10.78
CA LYS A 628 -13.04 -45.56 -11.38
C LYS A 628 -13.43 -46.66 -10.41
N ASP A 629 -12.66 -46.91 -9.37
CA ASP A 629 -12.92 -47.93 -8.36
C ASP A 629 -13.45 -47.29 -7.07
N PRO A 630 -14.76 -47.44 -6.73
CA PRO A 630 -15.35 -46.89 -5.52
C PRO A 630 -14.75 -47.47 -4.23
N ASN A 631 -14.06 -48.62 -4.28
CA ASN A 631 -13.41 -49.24 -3.13
C ASN A 631 -11.93 -48.81 -2.96
N SER A 632 -11.43 -48.00 -3.87
CA SER A 632 -10.05 -47.49 -3.80
C SER A 632 -9.85 -46.60 -2.58
N CYS A 633 -8.61 -46.58 -2.06
CA CYS A 633 -8.31 -45.73 -0.90
C CYS A 633 -8.31 -44.25 -1.24
N THR A 634 -9.24 -43.50 -0.65
CA THR A 634 -9.43 -42.05 -0.87
C THR A 634 -8.61 -41.18 0.10
N PHE A 635 -7.64 -41.74 0.82
CA PHE A 635 -6.86 -40.99 1.79
C PHE A 635 -6.02 -39.90 1.14
N THR A 636 -6.11 -38.69 1.68
CA THR A 636 -5.29 -37.55 1.31
C THR A 636 -4.81 -36.82 2.54
N LYS A 637 -3.57 -36.33 2.52
CA LYS A 637 -2.94 -35.55 3.57
C LYS A 637 -2.32 -34.29 2.95
N GLU A 638 -2.45 -33.15 3.61
CA GLU A 638 -1.81 -31.92 3.15
C GLU A 638 -0.29 -32.03 3.27
N ASN A 639 0.43 -31.41 2.35
CA ASN A 639 1.88 -31.37 2.41
C ASN A 639 2.31 -30.36 3.51
N PRO A 640 3.01 -30.79 4.58
CA PRO A 640 3.39 -29.91 5.68
C PRO A 640 4.37 -28.81 5.25
N ILE A 641 5.13 -28.99 4.18
CA ILE A 641 5.99 -27.93 3.62
C ILE A 641 5.18 -26.66 3.29
N ASN A 642 3.91 -26.81 2.93
CA ASN A 642 2.99 -25.70 2.70
C ASN A 642 2.56 -24.96 4.00
N LEU A 643 2.84 -25.52 5.15
CA LEU A 643 2.48 -25.00 6.48
C LEU A 643 3.65 -24.28 7.15
N THR A 644 4.89 -24.70 6.86
CA THR A 644 6.12 -24.10 7.40
C THR A 644 6.49 -22.78 6.69
N ASP A 645 5.95 -22.50 5.51
CA ASP A 645 6.15 -21.26 4.75
C ASP A 645 5.44 -20.03 5.36
N LEU A 646 4.63 -20.23 6.38
CA LEU A 646 4.16 -19.15 7.26
C LEU A 646 5.29 -18.92 8.28
N GLY A 647 6.31 -18.16 7.86
CA GLY A 647 7.49 -17.89 8.69
C GLY A 647 7.16 -17.73 10.16
N ASP A 648 8.16 -17.93 11.03
CA ASP A 648 8.21 -17.84 12.49
C ASP A 648 7.48 -16.67 13.17
N ALA A 649 6.44 -16.16 12.57
CA ALA A 649 5.40 -15.42 13.27
C ALA A 649 4.71 -16.45 14.18
N GLU A 650 5.42 -16.77 15.30
CA GLU A 650 4.81 -17.27 16.52
C GLU A 650 3.51 -18.09 16.27
N ILE A 651 3.64 -19.24 15.61
CA ILE A 651 2.95 -20.38 16.15
C ILE A 651 3.64 -20.54 17.49
N SER A 652 3.17 -19.77 18.50
CA SER A 652 3.51 -20.05 19.87
C SER A 652 3.35 -21.55 19.99
N SER A 653 4.45 -22.22 20.24
CA SER A 653 4.57 -23.61 20.55
C SER A 653 3.90 -23.86 21.91
N ASN A 654 2.65 -23.49 22.03
CA ASN A 654 1.73 -24.13 22.94
C ASN A 654 1.34 -25.42 22.20
N ASN A 655 2.13 -26.47 22.45
CA ASN A 655 1.82 -27.86 22.15
C ASN A 655 0.56 -28.30 22.94
N GLU A 656 -0.50 -27.53 22.96
CA GLU A 656 -1.81 -27.96 23.42
C GLU A 656 -2.53 -28.44 22.16
N GLU A 657 -2.70 -29.76 22.05
CA GLU A 657 -3.57 -30.37 21.04
C GLU A 657 -4.95 -29.74 21.15
N GLU A 658 -5.31 -28.90 20.17
CA GLU A 658 -6.64 -28.27 20.14
C GLU A 658 -7.68 -29.32 19.74
N PHE A 659 -8.71 -29.49 20.56
CA PHE A 659 -9.82 -30.43 20.34
C PHE A 659 -11.07 -29.71 19.85
N CYS A 660 -11.85 -30.39 19.04
CA CYS A 660 -13.11 -29.89 18.50
C CYS A 660 -14.18 -29.74 19.59
N GLU A 661 -14.75 -28.55 19.73
CA GLU A 661 -15.80 -28.22 20.70
C GLU A 661 -17.07 -29.10 20.54
N ASN A 662 -17.34 -29.59 19.32
CA ASN A 662 -18.57 -30.33 19.02
C ASN A 662 -18.43 -31.85 19.12
N CYS A 663 -17.27 -32.44 18.91
CA CYS A 663 -17.10 -33.88 18.88
C CYS A 663 -15.84 -34.40 19.61
N GLY A 664 -15.06 -33.53 20.25
CA GLY A 664 -13.88 -33.92 21.04
C GLY A 664 -12.70 -34.48 20.24
N LYS A 665 -12.79 -34.59 18.89
CA LYS A 665 -11.67 -35.05 18.05
C LYS A 665 -10.64 -33.92 17.83
N PRO A 666 -9.35 -34.23 17.61
CA PRO A 666 -8.34 -33.24 17.36
C PRO A 666 -8.69 -32.34 16.20
N MET A 667 -8.29 -31.06 16.27
CA MET A 667 -8.39 -30.12 15.19
C MET A 667 -7.07 -30.04 14.44
N VAL A 668 -7.12 -30.01 13.12
CA VAL A 668 -5.97 -29.90 12.23
C VAL A 668 -6.05 -28.65 11.37
N LEU A 669 -4.89 -28.09 11.07
CA LEU A 669 -4.78 -26.95 10.20
C LEU A 669 -5.11 -27.35 8.76
N LYS A 670 -6.04 -26.65 8.11
CA LYS A 670 -6.37 -26.85 6.69
C LYS A 670 -6.39 -25.55 5.94
N ARG A 671 -6.10 -25.61 4.64
CA ARG A 671 -6.12 -24.45 3.75
C ARG A 671 -7.42 -24.40 2.91
N GLY A 672 -8.09 -23.27 2.91
CA GLY A 672 -9.33 -23.04 2.13
C GLY A 672 -9.25 -21.81 1.23
N ARG A 673 -10.34 -21.51 0.53
CA ARG A 673 -10.46 -20.38 -0.40
C ARG A 673 -10.11 -19.01 0.24
N PHE A 674 -10.27 -18.90 1.56
CA PHE A 674 -10.13 -17.65 2.32
C PHE A 674 -8.93 -17.67 3.28
N GLY A 675 -7.94 -18.54 3.05
CA GLY A 675 -6.75 -18.70 3.89
C GLY A 675 -6.75 -19.98 4.73
N THR A 676 -5.81 -20.09 5.65
CA THR A 676 -5.62 -21.23 6.54
C THR A 676 -6.63 -21.18 7.70
N PHE A 677 -7.16 -22.35 8.10
CA PHE A 677 -8.13 -22.50 9.17
C PHE A 677 -7.96 -23.85 9.87
N MET A 678 -8.38 -23.91 11.13
CA MET A 678 -8.44 -25.18 11.87
C MET A 678 -9.72 -25.92 11.49
N ALA A 679 -9.62 -27.21 11.20
CA ALA A 679 -10.76 -28.10 10.88
C ALA A 679 -10.74 -29.34 11.74
N CYS A 680 -11.92 -29.79 12.13
CA CYS A 680 -12.06 -31.04 12.89
C CYS A 680 -11.68 -32.26 12.05
N THR A 681 -10.90 -33.17 12.60
CA THR A 681 -10.54 -34.47 11.97
C THR A 681 -11.73 -35.40 11.78
N GLY A 682 -12.85 -35.13 12.46
CA GLY A 682 -14.09 -35.87 12.30
C GLY A 682 -14.90 -35.54 11.03
N TYR A 683 -14.35 -34.73 10.09
CA TYR A 683 -15.03 -34.48 8.82
C TYR A 683 -15.13 -35.79 7.98
N PRO A 684 -16.27 -36.05 7.29
CA PRO A 684 -17.43 -35.19 7.03
C PRO A 684 -18.53 -35.19 8.11
N GLU A 685 -18.44 -36.00 9.13
CA GLU A 685 -19.45 -36.13 10.20
C GLU A 685 -19.46 -34.88 11.09
N CYS A 686 -18.31 -34.34 11.43
CA CYS A 686 -18.17 -33.08 12.13
C CYS A 686 -17.58 -32.00 11.19
N LYS A 687 -18.35 -30.94 10.93
CA LYS A 687 -17.98 -29.84 10.02
C LYS A 687 -17.41 -28.61 10.74
N THR A 688 -16.96 -28.76 11.96
CA THR A 688 -16.45 -27.64 12.77
C THR A 688 -15.14 -27.11 12.15
N THR A 689 -15.10 -25.79 11.92
CA THR A 689 -13.93 -25.09 11.43
C THR A 689 -13.71 -23.78 12.20
N ARG A 690 -12.43 -23.40 12.45
CA ARG A 690 -12.04 -22.18 13.15
C ARG A 690 -10.97 -21.44 12.31
N ARG A 691 -11.03 -20.10 12.22
CA ARG A 691 -10.01 -19.30 11.56
C ARG A 691 -8.84 -19.02 12.51
N LEU A 692 -7.62 -19.02 12.01
CA LEU A 692 -6.40 -18.68 12.78
C LEU A 692 -6.35 -17.20 13.23
N ASP A 693 -6.91 -16.29 12.41
CA ASP A 693 -6.97 -14.85 12.70
C ASP A 693 -8.06 -14.45 13.73
N SER A 694 -8.79 -15.39 14.27
CA SER A 694 -9.66 -15.10 15.40
C SER A 694 -8.76 -14.87 16.62
N VAL A 695 -8.35 -13.62 16.86
CA VAL A 695 -8.04 -13.13 18.21
C VAL A 695 -8.96 -13.89 19.16
N GLN A 696 -8.39 -14.58 20.14
CA GLN A 696 -9.12 -15.39 21.12
C GLN A 696 -10.44 -14.71 21.42
N LYS A 697 -11.55 -15.26 20.93
CA LYS A 697 -12.85 -14.78 21.36
C LYS A 697 -12.84 -14.94 22.86
N LYS A 698 -12.94 -13.83 23.57
CA LYS A 698 -13.21 -13.90 24.99
C LYS A 698 -14.35 -14.90 25.17
N PRO A 699 -14.24 -15.89 26.04
CA PRO A 699 -15.29 -16.90 26.21
C PRO A 699 -16.62 -16.19 26.46
N ASP A 700 -17.69 -16.78 25.96
CA ASP A 700 -19.04 -16.28 26.23
C ASP A 700 -19.24 -16.21 27.75
N VAL A 701 -19.51 -15.02 28.29
CA VAL A 701 -19.68 -14.83 29.75
C VAL A 701 -21.17 -14.98 30.07
N PRO A 702 -21.56 -15.96 30.90
CA PRO A 702 -22.93 -16.08 31.35
C PRO A 702 -23.31 -14.88 32.21
N LEU A 703 -24.49 -14.33 31.95
CA LEU A 703 -25.07 -13.25 32.73
C LEU A 703 -26.17 -13.83 33.62
N ASP A 704 -26.41 -13.26 34.80
CA ASP A 704 -27.46 -13.68 35.73
C ASP A 704 -28.87 -13.34 35.22
N GLU A 705 -28.96 -12.60 34.10
CA GLU A 705 -30.23 -12.23 33.47
C GLU A 705 -30.80 -13.38 32.63
N LYS A 706 -32.11 -13.57 32.73
CA LYS A 706 -32.80 -14.58 31.94
C LYS A 706 -33.41 -13.99 30.67
N CYS A 707 -33.45 -14.83 29.62
CA CYS A 707 -34.06 -14.48 28.34
C CYS A 707 -35.57 -14.32 28.49
N PRO A 708 -36.18 -13.18 28.12
CA PRO A 708 -37.59 -12.95 28.22
C PRO A 708 -38.43 -13.87 27.31
N ASP A 709 -37.82 -14.39 26.22
CA ASP A 709 -38.56 -15.23 25.25
C ASP A 709 -38.60 -16.72 25.67
N CYS A 710 -37.59 -17.26 26.36
CA CYS A 710 -37.46 -18.69 26.62
C CYS A 710 -36.97 -19.04 28.06
N GLY A 711 -36.69 -18.08 28.91
CA GLY A 711 -36.28 -18.28 30.31
C GLY A 711 -34.84 -18.77 30.53
N ARG A 712 -34.06 -19.10 29.47
CA ARG A 712 -32.67 -19.51 29.57
C ARG A 712 -31.77 -18.31 29.90
N ASN A 713 -30.57 -18.53 30.42
CA ASN A 713 -29.65 -17.46 30.74
C ASN A 713 -29.18 -16.69 29.48
N LEU A 714 -28.93 -15.41 29.64
CA LEU A 714 -28.29 -14.60 28.63
C LEU A 714 -26.77 -14.76 28.69
N LEU A 715 -26.10 -14.63 27.54
CA LEU A 715 -24.67 -14.68 27.38
C LEU A 715 -24.15 -13.39 26.74
N LEU A 716 -23.07 -12.83 27.30
CA LEU A 716 -22.30 -11.79 26.64
C LEU A 716 -21.39 -12.46 25.61
N ARG A 717 -21.63 -12.19 24.34
CA ARG A 717 -20.91 -12.77 23.19
C ARG A 717 -20.16 -11.72 22.40
N ASN A 718 -19.03 -12.14 21.83
CA ASN A 718 -18.26 -11.31 20.91
C ASN A 718 -18.64 -11.61 19.45
N GLY A 719 -19.22 -10.61 18.76
CA GLY A 719 -19.63 -10.70 17.36
C GLY A 719 -18.72 -9.87 16.43
N ARG A 720 -18.96 -9.97 15.10
CA ARG A 720 -18.25 -9.23 14.07
C ARG A 720 -18.26 -7.70 14.27
N PHE A 721 -19.22 -7.19 15.03
CA PHE A 721 -19.44 -5.75 15.25
C PHE A 721 -19.20 -5.32 16.71
N GLY A 722 -18.63 -6.19 17.54
CA GLY A 722 -18.35 -5.97 18.96
C GLY A 722 -19.15 -6.90 19.87
N GLU A 723 -19.10 -6.62 21.18
CA GLU A 723 -19.81 -7.39 22.21
C GLU A 723 -21.32 -7.17 22.12
N PHE A 724 -22.10 -8.24 22.32
CA PHE A 724 -23.56 -8.21 22.34
C PHE A 724 -24.10 -9.28 23.27
N VAL A 725 -25.28 -9.05 23.85
CA VAL A 725 -25.94 -10.00 24.75
C VAL A 725 -27.01 -10.76 23.98
N SER A 726 -26.95 -12.10 24.03
CA SER A 726 -27.92 -12.97 23.37
C SER A 726 -28.30 -14.17 24.23
N CYS A 727 -29.40 -14.82 23.89
CA CYS A 727 -29.84 -16.01 24.58
C CYS A 727 -28.89 -17.20 24.42
N SER A 728 -28.62 -17.95 25.50
CA SER A 728 -27.83 -19.18 25.46
C SER A 728 -28.46 -20.27 24.61
N GLY A 729 -29.79 -20.22 24.34
CA GLY A 729 -30.52 -21.16 23.54
C GLY A 729 -30.48 -20.93 22.03
N TYR A 730 -29.56 -20.09 21.51
CA TYR A 730 -29.38 -19.94 20.06
C TYR A 730 -28.84 -21.23 19.44
N PRO A 731 -29.35 -21.73 18.29
CA PRO A 731 -30.25 -21.07 17.31
C PRO A 731 -31.76 -21.23 17.55
N GLU A 732 -32.18 -21.98 18.57
CA GLU A 732 -33.61 -22.20 18.87
C GLU A 732 -34.29 -20.91 19.33
N CYS A 733 -33.65 -20.17 20.22
CA CYS A 733 -34.09 -18.84 20.64
C CYS A 733 -33.15 -17.78 20.02
N LYS A 734 -33.70 -16.85 19.26
CA LYS A 734 -32.96 -15.80 18.55
C LYS A 734 -32.95 -14.45 19.29
N TYR A 735 -33.26 -14.44 20.56
CA TYR A 735 -33.27 -13.21 21.36
C TYR A 735 -31.88 -12.55 21.45
N ILE A 736 -31.84 -11.25 21.14
CA ILE A 736 -30.66 -10.37 21.31
C ILE A 736 -31.14 -9.16 22.10
N LYS A 737 -30.46 -8.88 23.24
CA LYS A 737 -30.75 -7.71 24.07
C LYS A 737 -30.37 -6.43 23.30
N GLN A 738 -31.33 -5.52 23.13
CA GLN A 738 -31.15 -4.27 22.42
C GLN A 738 -30.75 -3.17 23.41
N ASN A 739 -29.78 -2.33 23.04
CA ASN A 739 -29.43 -1.14 23.82
C ASN A 739 -30.49 -0.05 23.58
N LEU A 740 -31.52 -0.04 24.40
CA LEU A 740 -32.57 0.97 24.41
C LEU A 740 -32.03 2.25 25.06
N ILE A 741 -32.25 3.41 24.44
CA ILE A 741 -31.83 4.71 25.01
C ILE A 741 -32.96 5.38 25.83
N GLY A 742 -34.07 4.70 26.08
CA GLY A 742 -35.16 5.21 26.88
C GLY A 742 -36.03 6.29 26.22
N LEU A 743 -35.90 6.49 24.90
CA LEU A 743 -36.65 7.48 24.13
C LEU A 743 -37.65 6.76 23.20
N LYS A 744 -38.90 7.16 23.21
CA LYS A 744 -39.90 6.69 22.21
C LYS A 744 -39.59 7.27 20.84
N CYS A 745 -39.84 6.46 19.80
CA CYS A 745 -39.57 6.87 18.44
C CYS A 745 -40.40 8.10 18.04
N PRO A 746 -39.80 9.20 17.65
CA PRO A 746 -40.53 10.41 17.27
C PRO A 746 -41.31 10.27 15.96
N LYS A 747 -41.03 9.22 15.15
CA LYS A 747 -41.76 8.96 13.91
C LYS A 747 -42.99 8.10 14.06
N CYS A 748 -42.94 7.03 14.85
CA CYS A 748 -44.06 6.08 15.00
C CYS A 748 -44.75 6.15 16.38
N GLY A 749 -44.18 6.84 17.38
CA GLY A 749 -44.73 6.99 18.72
C GLY A 749 -44.79 5.69 19.57
N THR A 750 -44.80 4.52 18.94
CA THR A 750 -44.96 3.21 19.59
C THR A 750 -43.68 2.43 19.79
N GLY A 751 -42.65 2.63 18.93
CA GLY A 751 -41.35 1.99 19.07
C GLY A 751 -40.39 2.78 19.96
N GLU A 752 -39.33 2.15 20.38
CA GLU A 752 -38.23 2.77 21.14
C GLU A 752 -36.97 2.91 20.29
N ILE A 753 -36.15 3.90 20.62
CA ILE A 753 -34.89 4.14 19.91
C ILE A 753 -33.83 3.21 20.46
N VAL A 754 -33.12 2.52 19.55
CA VAL A 754 -32.00 1.62 19.83
C VAL A 754 -30.73 2.11 19.18
N GLU A 755 -29.61 1.96 19.90
CA GLU A 755 -28.29 2.18 19.35
C GLU A 755 -27.88 1.01 18.47
N LYS A 756 -27.40 1.31 17.25
CA LYS A 756 -26.93 0.32 16.27
C LYS A 756 -25.58 0.71 15.69
N LYS A 757 -24.73 -0.28 15.41
CA LYS A 757 -23.42 -0.08 14.78
C LYS A 757 -23.49 -0.31 13.28
N ALA A 758 -23.08 0.66 12.46
CA ALA A 758 -23.04 0.56 11.01
C ALA A 758 -21.85 -0.31 10.53
N ARG A 759 -21.88 -0.80 9.28
CA ARG A 759 -20.81 -1.61 8.65
C ARG A 759 -19.41 -0.95 8.68
N ARG A 760 -19.33 0.38 8.81
CA ARG A 760 -18.09 1.17 8.87
C ARG A 760 -17.62 1.48 10.29
N GLY A 761 -18.25 0.88 11.31
CA GLY A 761 -17.83 1.03 12.71
C GLY A 761 -18.52 2.17 13.48
N ASN A 762 -19.16 3.14 12.82
CA ASN A 762 -19.85 4.25 13.48
C ASN A 762 -21.20 3.81 14.07
N PHE A 763 -21.58 4.40 15.21
CA PHE A 763 -22.89 4.22 15.80
C PHE A 763 -23.95 5.09 15.10
N PHE A 764 -25.17 4.60 15.04
CA PHE A 764 -26.37 5.32 14.63
C PHE A 764 -27.57 4.85 15.45
N TYR A 765 -28.60 5.65 15.51
CA TYR A 765 -29.77 5.38 16.33
C TYR A 765 -30.97 5.12 15.43
N GLY A 766 -31.76 4.13 15.74
CA GLY A 766 -32.89 3.75 14.91
C GLY A 766 -34.04 3.18 15.72
N CYS A 767 -35.25 3.13 15.14
CA CYS A 767 -36.40 2.54 15.78
C CYS A 767 -36.29 1.00 15.86
N ASN A 768 -36.67 0.40 17.00
CA ASN A 768 -36.70 -1.04 17.22
C ASN A 768 -37.79 -1.75 16.38
N GLN A 769 -38.78 -1.01 15.85
CA GLN A 769 -39.85 -1.52 14.99
C GLN A 769 -39.47 -1.63 13.51
N TYR A 770 -38.17 -1.43 13.16
CA TYR A 770 -37.72 -1.67 11.78
C TYR A 770 -37.98 -3.11 11.34
N PRO A 771 -38.49 -3.40 10.13
CA PRO A 771 -38.73 -2.49 8.99
C PRO A 771 -40.06 -1.73 8.96
N LYS A 772 -40.94 -1.89 9.96
CA LYS A 772 -42.22 -1.18 10.00
C LYS A 772 -42.09 0.31 10.19
N CYS A 773 -41.02 0.76 10.90
CA CYS A 773 -40.61 2.14 11.06
C CYS A 773 -39.14 2.30 10.67
N ASP A 774 -38.83 3.18 9.72
CA ASP A 774 -37.51 3.43 9.15
C ASP A 774 -36.79 4.61 9.79
N PHE A 775 -37.24 5.09 10.96
CA PHE A 775 -36.60 6.20 11.67
C PHE A 775 -35.11 5.91 11.95
N THR A 776 -34.24 6.85 11.60
CA THR A 776 -32.80 6.81 11.91
C THR A 776 -32.26 8.19 12.24
N ALA A 777 -31.35 8.28 13.21
CA ALA A 777 -30.61 9.49 13.58
C ALA A 777 -29.10 9.21 13.61
N PRO A 778 -28.27 10.14 13.08
CA PRO A 778 -26.82 9.97 13.04
C PRO A 778 -26.10 10.20 14.38
N PHE A 779 -26.74 10.91 15.31
CA PHE A 779 -26.26 11.19 16.66
C PHE A 779 -27.32 10.80 17.68
N LYS A 780 -26.92 10.67 18.97
CA LYS A 780 -27.80 10.22 20.04
C LYS A 780 -28.96 11.18 20.26
N PRO A 781 -30.22 10.75 20.03
CA PRO A 781 -31.39 11.59 20.28
C PRO A 781 -31.60 11.78 21.80
N VAL A 782 -32.01 12.97 22.19
CA VAL A 782 -32.39 13.35 23.55
C VAL A 782 -33.78 13.99 23.56
N ALA A 783 -34.57 13.70 24.59
CA ALA A 783 -35.94 14.16 24.73
C ALA A 783 -36.00 15.65 25.13
N LEU A 784 -35.53 16.52 24.27
CA LEU A 784 -35.53 17.98 24.45
C LEU A 784 -36.13 18.61 23.20
N THR A 785 -37.17 19.39 23.36
CA THR A 785 -37.83 20.12 22.27
C THR A 785 -36.93 21.25 21.78
N CYS A 786 -36.82 21.42 20.47
CA CYS A 786 -36.03 22.50 19.90
C CYS A 786 -36.71 23.86 20.14
N PRO A 787 -36.02 24.85 20.74
CA PRO A 787 -36.62 26.15 21.02
C PRO A 787 -36.88 27.02 19.80
N GLU A 788 -36.25 26.68 18.63
CA GLU A 788 -36.42 27.49 17.39
C GLU A 788 -37.49 26.90 16.46
N CYS A 789 -37.66 25.58 16.39
CA CYS A 789 -38.57 24.93 15.41
C CYS A 789 -39.47 23.88 16.02
N GLU A 790 -39.55 23.79 17.34
CA GLU A 790 -40.39 22.85 18.09
C GLU A 790 -40.23 21.36 17.74
N SER A 791 -39.13 20.98 17.13
CA SER A 791 -38.81 19.56 16.88
C SER A 791 -38.88 18.78 18.19
N ALA A 792 -39.53 17.63 18.22
CA ALA A 792 -39.79 16.82 19.41
C ALA A 792 -38.52 16.26 20.09
N TYR A 793 -37.32 16.40 19.47
CA TYR A 793 -36.07 15.93 20.02
C TYR A 793 -34.90 16.76 19.50
N LEU A 794 -33.81 16.81 20.25
CA LEU A 794 -32.49 17.28 19.83
C LEU A 794 -31.55 16.06 19.70
N MET A 795 -30.38 16.27 19.08
CA MET A 795 -29.36 15.26 18.95
C MET A 795 -28.09 15.71 19.69
N GLU A 796 -27.48 14.82 20.45
CA GLU A 796 -26.24 15.04 21.16
C GLU A 796 -25.06 14.67 20.24
N LYS A 797 -24.24 15.66 19.87
CA LYS A 797 -23.04 15.48 19.04
C LYS A 797 -21.81 15.78 19.88
N VAL A 798 -20.99 14.75 20.09
CA VAL A 798 -19.68 14.87 20.77
C VAL A 798 -18.61 15.22 19.74
N THR A 799 -17.84 16.25 19.99
CA THR A 799 -16.71 16.72 19.16
C THR A 799 -15.48 16.92 20.05
N LYS A 800 -14.32 17.21 19.45
CA LYS A 800 -13.11 17.55 20.22
C LYS A 800 -13.25 18.83 21.06
N ASP A 801 -14.18 19.71 20.66
CA ASP A 801 -14.44 20.99 21.31
C ASP A 801 -15.54 20.93 22.37
N GLY A 802 -16.05 19.72 22.69
CA GLY A 802 -17.10 19.44 23.67
C GLY A 802 -18.35 18.83 23.08
N THR A 803 -19.38 18.69 23.92
CA THR A 803 -20.68 18.11 23.56
C THR A 803 -21.67 19.20 23.17
N PHE A 804 -22.35 19.02 22.03
CA PHE A 804 -23.31 19.97 21.49
C PHE A 804 -24.69 19.34 21.33
N LEU A 805 -25.74 20.10 21.67
CA LEU A 805 -27.11 19.78 21.29
C LEU A 805 -27.41 20.45 19.95
N ILE A 806 -27.83 19.65 18.97
CA ILE A 806 -28.16 20.13 17.63
C ILE A 806 -29.57 19.71 17.24
N CYS A 807 -30.28 20.58 16.55
CA CYS A 807 -31.61 20.26 16.03
C CYS A 807 -31.52 19.28 14.85
N PRO A 808 -32.41 18.24 14.76
CA PRO A 808 -32.47 17.33 13.61
C PRO A 808 -32.77 18.04 12.29
N ASN A 809 -33.42 19.19 12.34
CA ASN A 809 -33.75 20.04 11.20
C ASN A 809 -32.65 21.05 10.83
N SER A 810 -31.49 21.05 11.55
CA SER A 810 -30.38 21.93 11.24
C SER A 810 -29.61 21.46 10.00
N ARG A 811 -29.10 22.40 9.18
CA ARG A 811 -28.16 22.07 8.10
C ARG A 811 -26.85 21.61 8.71
N THR A 812 -26.64 20.32 8.87
CA THR A 812 -25.31 19.77 9.10
C THR A 812 -24.51 19.83 7.80
N PRO A 813 -23.30 20.43 7.75
CA PRO A 813 -22.41 20.30 6.61
C PRO A 813 -21.86 18.87 6.58
N GLY A 814 -22.46 17.99 5.80
CA GLY A 814 -22.07 16.60 5.69
C GLY A 814 -22.72 15.93 4.48
N ARG A 815 -21.98 15.87 3.36
CA ARG A 815 -22.18 15.06 2.16
C ARG A 815 -23.59 15.06 1.55
N GLY A 816 -23.83 16.06 0.66
CA GLY A 816 -24.95 16.07 -0.25
C GLY A 816 -24.95 14.88 -1.21
N LYS A 817 -25.97 14.03 -1.10
CA LYS A 817 -26.57 13.38 -2.26
C LYS A 817 -27.78 14.20 -2.65
N LYS A 818 -27.67 14.89 -3.78
CA LYS A 818 -28.83 15.52 -4.46
C LYS A 818 -29.88 14.42 -4.73
N ALA A 819 -31.01 14.50 -4.08
CA ALA A 819 -32.21 13.78 -4.48
C ALA A 819 -32.68 14.40 -5.81
N LYS A 820 -32.55 13.66 -6.91
CA LYS A 820 -33.30 13.94 -8.13
C LYS A 820 -34.71 13.44 -7.92
N ALA A 821 -35.64 14.36 -7.86
CA ALA A 821 -37.04 14.08 -8.13
C ALA A 821 -37.15 13.81 -9.64
N GLU A 822 -37.46 12.58 -10.02
CA GLU A 822 -38.03 12.23 -11.32
C GLU A 822 -39.13 11.21 -11.07
N GLU A 823 -40.35 11.70 -11.27
CA GLU A 823 -41.54 10.87 -11.48
C GLU A 823 -41.31 9.98 -12.71
N LYS A 824 -41.55 8.68 -12.56
CA LYS A 824 -41.81 7.75 -13.66
C LYS A 824 -43.05 6.94 -13.36
N PRO A 825 -43.94 6.76 -14.36
CA PRO A 825 -45.28 6.16 -14.17
C PRO A 825 -45.22 4.66 -14.00
N ALA A 826 -46.10 4.18 -13.17
CA ALA A 826 -46.33 2.76 -12.84
C ALA A 826 -46.72 1.93 -14.08
N LYS A 827 -45.96 0.84 -14.33
CA LYS A 827 -46.48 -0.28 -15.16
C LYS A 827 -47.16 -1.31 -14.27
N LYS A 828 -48.46 -1.48 -14.55
CA LYS A 828 -49.32 -2.52 -14.00
C LYS A 828 -48.82 -3.91 -14.43
N THR A 829 -48.61 -4.81 -13.48
CA THR A 829 -48.79 -6.25 -13.71
C THR A 829 -49.70 -6.80 -12.64
N ALA A 830 -50.74 -7.44 -13.10
CA ALA A 830 -51.79 -8.01 -12.28
C ALA A 830 -51.39 -9.40 -11.75
N ALA A 831 -51.66 -9.67 -10.48
CA ALA A 831 -51.92 -11.02 -9.99
C ALA A 831 -52.94 -10.97 -8.86
N LYS A 832 -53.92 -11.80 -9.01
CA LYS A 832 -55.23 -11.92 -8.32
C LYS A 832 -55.14 -12.57 -6.93
N LYS A 833 -56.14 -12.18 -6.10
CA LYS A 833 -56.84 -12.92 -4.99
C LYS A 833 -56.09 -12.94 -3.64
N SER A 834 -56.74 -12.74 -2.54
CA SER A 834 -58.11 -12.96 -2.08
C SER A 834 -58.45 -12.12 -0.83
N ALA A 835 -59.65 -11.66 -0.75
CA ALA A 835 -60.27 -10.98 0.38
C ALA A 835 -60.50 -11.90 1.58
N LYS A 836 -60.30 -11.39 2.81
CA LYS A 836 -61.18 -11.68 3.95
C LYS A 836 -61.11 -10.52 4.95
N SER A 837 -62.25 -9.95 5.13
CA SER A 837 -62.65 -8.91 6.08
C SER A 837 -62.54 -9.36 7.53
N LYS A 838 -62.06 -8.47 8.43
CA LYS A 838 -62.65 -8.37 9.77
C LYS A 838 -62.48 -6.93 10.28
N LYS A 839 -63.63 -6.36 10.66
CA LYS A 839 -63.81 -5.12 11.40
C LYS A 839 -63.08 -5.17 12.74
N ALA A 840 -62.40 -4.09 13.09
CA ALA A 840 -62.15 -3.73 14.49
C ALA A 840 -62.01 -2.21 14.61
N ALA A 841 -62.69 -1.70 15.58
CA ALA A 841 -62.99 -0.43 16.16
C ALA A 841 -61.95 0.73 16.02
N ALA A 842 -62.56 1.91 15.88
CA ALA A 842 -61.91 3.22 15.96
C ALA A 842 -61.35 3.47 17.38
N VAL A 843 -60.08 3.85 17.45
CA VAL A 843 -59.50 4.52 18.60
C VAL A 843 -58.97 5.87 18.11
N GLU A 844 -59.35 6.92 18.85
CA GLU A 844 -59.09 8.33 18.56
C GLU A 844 -57.65 8.62 18.21
N ALA A 845 -57.42 9.35 17.13
CA ALA A 845 -56.13 9.78 16.63
C ALA A 845 -55.61 10.99 17.47
N VAL A 846 -54.49 10.79 18.13
CA VAL A 846 -53.67 11.88 18.63
C VAL A 846 -53.04 12.61 17.41
N PRO A 847 -53.03 13.95 17.36
CA PRO A 847 -52.57 14.68 16.18
C PRO A 847 -51.11 14.40 15.91
N ALA A 848 -50.75 14.14 14.67
CA ALA A 848 -49.39 13.92 14.19
C ALA A 848 -48.53 15.19 14.37
N PRO A 849 -47.31 15.07 14.82
CA PRO A 849 -46.42 16.21 14.94
C PRO A 849 -46.12 16.79 13.55
N VAL A 850 -46.13 18.11 13.45
CA VAL A 850 -45.86 18.87 12.25
C VAL A 850 -44.40 18.60 11.83
N LEU A 851 -44.21 17.93 10.70
CA LEU A 851 -42.88 17.76 10.10
C LEU A 851 -42.49 19.04 9.37
N VAL A 852 -41.58 19.80 9.98
CA VAL A 852 -40.95 20.98 9.34
C VAL A 852 -39.88 20.49 8.37
N GLU A 853 -39.77 21.16 7.20
CA GLU A 853 -38.79 20.72 6.16
C GLU A 853 -37.33 20.72 6.67
N PRO A 854 -36.48 19.71 6.31
CA PRO A 854 -35.10 19.64 6.73
C PRO A 854 -34.28 20.84 6.21
N GLY A 855 -33.62 21.57 7.10
CA GLY A 855 -32.75 22.71 6.78
C GLY A 855 -33.34 24.07 7.17
N SER A 856 -34.46 24.10 7.90
CA SER A 856 -35.14 25.34 8.33
C SER A 856 -34.72 25.85 9.72
N CYS A 857 -33.90 25.13 10.47
CA CYS A 857 -33.45 25.47 11.83
C CYS A 857 -31.92 25.54 11.93
N SER A 858 -31.44 26.49 12.76
CA SER A 858 -29.97 26.63 13.00
C SER A 858 -29.55 26.33 14.44
N TYR A 859 -30.45 25.82 15.27
CA TYR A 859 -30.19 25.65 16.68
C TYR A 859 -29.03 24.70 16.97
N THR A 860 -28.02 25.23 17.68
CA THR A 860 -26.87 24.49 18.23
C THR A 860 -26.48 25.13 19.57
N LYS A 861 -26.42 24.34 20.65
CA LYS A 861 -26.03 24.80 21.99
C LYS A 861 -24.94 23.88 22.54
N LYS A 862 -23.84 24.44 23.03
CA LYS A 862 -22.78 23.71 23.75
C LYS A 862 -23.27 23.38 25.16
N ILE A 863 -23.10 22.12 25.58
CA ILE A 863 -23.38 21.68 26.96
C ILE A 863 -22.11 21.89 27.77
N ALA A 864 -22.19 22.53 28.95
CA ALA A 864 -21.09 22.60 29.92
C ALA A 864 -20.85 21.19 30.45
N GLU A 865 -19.58 20.77 30.55
CA GLU A 865 -19.21 19.49 31.16
C GLU A 865 -19.64 19.50 32.65
N PRO A 866 -20.23 18.41 33.15
CA PRO A 866 -20.42 18.26 34.60
C PRO A 866 -19.06 18.21 35.29
N GLN A 867 -18.82 19.04 36.25
CA GLN A 867 -17.66 18.96 37.15
C GLN A 867 -17.70 17.58 37.82
N VAL A 868 -16.72 16.74 37.52
CA VAL A 868 -16.49 15.48 38.26
C VAL A 868 -15.81 15.88 39.55
N GLU A 869 -16.54 15.85 40.64
CA GLU A 869 -15.95 15.86 41.97
C GLU A 869 -15.05 14.62 42.12
N ALA A 870 -13.77 14.88 42.40
CA ALA A 870 -12.79 13.86 42.72
C ALA A 870 -13.20 13.14 44.02
N ALA A 871 -13.63 11.89 43.89
CA ALA A 871 -13.77 11.01 45.05
C ALA A 871 -12.35 10.60 45.48
N GLU A 872 -11.93 11.10 46.63
CA GLU A 872 -10.75 10.66 47.37
C GLU A 872 -10.82 9.14 47.60
N THR A 873 -9.83 8.44 47.09
CA THR A 873 -9.56 7.04 47.47
C THR A 873 -8.92 7.01 48.85
N VAL A 874 -9.65 6.54 49.83
CA VAL A 874 -9.11 6.09 51.11
C VAL A 874 -8.90 4.57 51.06
N ALA A 875 -7.66 4.18 51.44
CA ALA A 875 -7.09 2.85 51.72
C ALA A 875 -6.84 1.89 50.59
#